data_8882e9477437fa588401f2752347b743
#
_entry.id   8882e9477437fa588401f2752347b743
#
_cell.length_a   1.000
_cell.length_b   1.000
_cell.length_c   1.000
_cell.angle_alpha   90.00
_cell.angle_beta   90.00
_cell.angle_gamma   90.00
#
_symmetry.space_group_name_H-M   'P 1'
#
loop_
_entity.id
_entity.type
_entity.pdbx_description
1 polymer ?
#
loop_
_entity_poly.entity_id
_entity_poly.type
_entity_poly.pdbx_seq_one_letter_code
_entity_poly.pdbx_strand_id
1 'polypeptide(L)'
;MLVSYKWLKELVDVDVTTAELAEKMSTTGIEVEGVETPAEGLSKLVVGHVLSCEDVPDTHLHLCQVDTGDAEGPRQIVCGAPNVTAGIKVIVAIPGARIADNYKIKKGKIRGMESLGMICSLAELGLPDSIIPKEFADGIQILPEDAVPGDSIFPYLDLDDEIIELSITPNRADALSMRGVAHEVAAIYGKSVHFPEKTVTEDSKPASDKISVAIESDKVATYASRVVENVTVQPSPQWLQNLLMNAGIRPINNVVDVTNYVLLYFGQPMHAFDLNKFEDSRIVARDARDGEKLVTLDGEERELTAEDIVITVADKPVALAGVMGGASTEIDNNSKNVVLEAAVFDGKSVRKTSSRLNLRSESSSRFEKGINNDTVLEALDFAAAMLQELANGTVLAGRVQAGSVDTEPVQVSTSLDYVNVRLGTELTFADIEDVFAKLGFGLTGDADKFTVSVPRRRWDISIQADLVEEIARIYGYEKLPTTLPEAAGTAGELTETQALRRKVRTIAEGAGLTEIISYALTTPEKAVEFAVTPTNLTELMWPMTVDRSALRQNMVSGMLDTVAYNVNRKNSNVAIYEIGKVFEQNGNPKEELPNEINTFAFAISGLVAEKDFQTKATPVDFFYAKGIVEALFDKLEVSVDYVPTKDLASMHPGRTAAIVLDGQMIGFLGQVHPQTAKNYGIPETYVAEINLSAVEAALQPAQPFVEITKFPAVSRDIALLLKAEITHQEVLDAIYSAGVKRLVAVKLFDVYAGEKLGAGMKSMAYSLTFQNPNDNLTDEEVAKYMEKITKALTEKVEAEVR
;
A
#
# COMPACT_ATOMS: atom_id res chain seq x y z
N MET A 1 2.74 18.08 2.74
CA MET A 1 2.72 19.22 3.68
C MET A 1 2.36 20.46 2.91
N LEU A 2 1.39 21.26 3.42
CA LEU A 2 1.04 22.53 2.80
C LEU A 2 1.94 23.65 3.34
N VAL A 3 2.55 24.40 2.44
CA VAL A 3 3.53 25.44 2.74
C VAL A 3 3.04 26.78 2.17
N SER A 4 2.74 27.72 3.05
CA SER A 4 2.45 29.09 2.68
C SER A 4 3.70 29.78 2.12
N TYR A 5 3.65 30.29 0.90
CA TYR A 5 4.77 31.00 0.30
C TYR A 5 5.02 32.35 0.96
N LYS A 6 3.98 33.05 1.43
CA LYS A 6 4.13 34.28 2.23
C LYS A 6 4.91 34.01 3.50
N TRP A 7 4.53 32.97 4.26
CA TRP A 7 5.25 32.59 5.48
C TRP A 7 6.68 32.13 5.21
N LEU A 8 6.91 31.36 4.14
CA LEU A 8 8.26 30.92 3.75
C LEU A 8 9.18 32.11 3.46
N LYS A 9 8.67 33.17 2.79
CA LYS A 9 9.42 34.42 2.49
C LYS A 9 9.82 35.21 3.75
N GLU A 10 9.10 35.04 4.86
CA GLU A 10 9.52 35.62 6.13
C GLU A 10 10.75 34.91 6.74
N LEU A 11 10.97 33.64 6.36
CA LEU A 11 12.02 32.79 6.91
C LEU A 11 13.27 32.71 6.04
N VAL A 12 13.15 32.98 4.76
CA VAL A 12 14.25 32.97 3.79
C VAL A 12 13.99 34.01 2.69
N ASP A 13 14.99 34.86 2.45
CA ASP A 13 14.91 35.92 1.43
C ASP A 13 15.05 35.31 0.02
N VAL A 14 13.95 34.86 -0.54
CA VAL A 14 13.86 34.30 -1.88
C VAL A 14 12.86 35.11 -2.70
N ASP A 15 13.30 35.55 -3.88
CA ASP A 15 12.51 36.36 -4.83
C ASP A 15 12.41 35.62 -6.16
N VAL A 16 11.66 34.50 -6.14
CA VAL A 16 11.36 33.65 -7.29
C VAL A 16 9.86 33.41 -7.34
N THR A 17 9.37 32.96 -8.47
CA THR A 17 7.96 32.52 -8.57
C THR A 17 7.77 31.15 -7.86
N THR A 18 6.58 30.88 -7.39
CA THR A 18 6.25 29.55 -6.82
C THR A 18 6.45 28.43 -7.83
N ALA A 19 6.23 28.67 -9.12
CA ALA A 19 6.49 27.71 -10.18
C ALA A 19 7.98 27.36 -10.30
N GLU A 20 8.87 28.36 -10.26
CA GLU A 20 10.32 28.14 -10.25
C GLU A 20 10.79 27.43 -8.98
N LEU A 21 10.22 27.80 -7.84
CA LEU A 21 10.51 27.16 -6.57
C LEU A 21 10.09 25.68 -6.58
N ALA A 22 8.89 25.39 -7.06
CA ALA A 22 8.34 24.04 -7.15
C ALA A 22 9.19 23.13 -8.05
N GLU A 23 9.58 23.62 -9.23
CA GLU A 23 10.49 22.90 -10.14
C GLU A 23 11.84 22.64 -9.46
N LYS A 24 12.40 23.67 -8.83
CA LYS A 24 13.73 23.58 -8.22
C LYS A 24 13.73 22.66 -6.99
N MET A 25 12.72 22.72 -6.14
CA MET A 25 12.57 21.80 -5.01
C MET A 25 12.45 20.35 -5.47
N SER A 26 11.60 20.09 -6.47
CA SER A 26 11.40 18.74 -7.01
C SER A 26 12.69 18.17 -7.62
N THR A 27 13.48 18.99 -8.33
CA THR A 27 14.76 18.56 -8.92
C THR A 27 15.88 18.39 -7.89
N THR A 28 15.73 18.94 -6.67
CA THR A 28 16.73 18.84 -5.59
C THR A 28 16.34 17.90 -4.46
N GLY A 29 15.23 17.15 -4.58
CA GLY A 29 14.91 16.03 -3.70
C GLY A 29 13.69 16.17 -2.80
N ILE A 30 12.92 17.26 -2.88
CA ILE A 30 11.59 17.36 -2.25
C ILE A 30 10.54 17.59 -3.34
N GLU A 31 9.76 16.58 -3.62
CA GLU A 31 8.71 16.62 -4.64
C GLU A 31 7.61 17.63 -4.27
N VAL A 32 7.23 18.45 -5.25
CA VAL A 32 6.07 19.33 -5.16
C VAL A 32 4.93 18.72 -5.97
N GLU A 33 3.82 18.40 -5.31
CA GLU A 33 2.63 17.83 -5.95
C GLU A 33 1.80 18.89 -6.66
N GLY A 34 1.79 20.13 -6.13
CA GLY A 34 1.04 21.21 -6.71
C GLY A 34 1.31 22.57 -6.05
N VAL A 35 0.82 23.61 -6.70
CA VAL A 35 0.75 24.97 -6.13
C VAL A 35 -0.69 25.43 -6.30
N GLU A 36 -1.33 25.82 -5.21
CA GLU A 36 -2.70 26.29 -5.18
C GLU A 36 -2.77 27.76 -4.74
N THR A 37 -3.67 28.51 -5.33
CA THR A 37 -4.00 29.86 -4.89
C THR A 37 -5.42 29.84 -4.32
N PRO A 38 -5.62 30.02 -3.00
CA PRO A 38 -6.96 29.95 -2.39
C PRO A 38 -7.98 30.92 -3.00
N ALA A 39 -7.53 32.04 -3.55
CA ALA A 39 -8.39 32.99 -4.26
C ALA A 39 -8.71 32.60 -5.72
N GLU A 40 -8.24 31.46 -6.23
CA GLU A 40 -8.48 31.07 -7.63
C GLU A 40 -9.97 30.97 -7.94
N GLY A 41 -10.40 31.63 -9.01
CA GLY A 41 -11.81 31.69 -9.40
C GLY A 41 -12.69 32.68 -8.61
N LEU A 42 -12.20 33.22 -7.51
CA LEU A 42 -12.93 34.22 -6.69
C LEU A 42 -12.71 35.62 -7.25
N SER A 43 -13.73 36.49 -7.12
CA SER A 43 -13.59 37.88 -7.53
C SER A 43 -14.65 38.78 -6.93
N LYS A 44 -14.33 40.08 -6.72
CA LYS A 44 -15.24 41.09 -6.22
C LYS A 44 -15.87 40.76 -4.86
N LEU A 45 -15.04 40.22 -3.99
CA LEU A 45 -15.35 39.98 -2.58
C LEU A 45 -14.73 41.12 -1.78
N VAL A 46 -15.57 41.79 -1.01
CA VAL A 46 -15.18 42.99 -0.24
C VAL A 46 -15.62 42.90 1.21
N VAL A 47 -14.95 43.66 2.05
CA VAL A 47 -15.38 43.86 3.43
C VAL A 47 -16.69 44.64 3.43
N GLY A 48 -17.72 44.18 4.15
CA GLY A 48 -18.96 44.85 4.42
C GLY A 48 -19.14 45.13 5.89
N HIS A 49 -19.71 46.30 6.29
CA HIS A 49 -20.14 46.60 7.64
C HIS A 49 -21.65 46.54 7.71
N VAL A 50 -22.21 45.67 8.49
CA VAL A 50 -23.67 45.53 8.70
C VAL A 50 -24.15 46.67 9.56
N LEU A 51 -24.78 47.69 8.97
CA LEU A 51 -25.28 48.86 9.68
C LEU A 51 -26.61 48.61 10.42
N SER A 52 -27.49 47.78 9.80
CA SER A 52 -28.72 47.32 10.41
C SER A 52 -29.06 45.92 9.94
N CYS A 53 -29.77 45.17 10.79
CA CYS A 53 -30.20 43.83 10.54
C CYS A 53 -31.59 43.62 11.13
N GLU A 54 -32.59 43.36 10.29
CA GLU A 54 -33.99 43.23 10.72
C GLU A 54 -34.49 41.81 10.36
N ASP A 55 -35.16 41.17 11.31
CA ASP A 55 -35.74 39.85 11.06
C ASP A 55 -36.90 39.92 10.05
N VAL A 56 -36.93 39.00 9.10
CA VAL A 56 -38.03 38.87 8.16
C VAL A 56 -39.10 37.95 8.77
N PRO A 57 -40.34 38.45 9.04
CA PRO A 57 -41.38 37.69 9.70
C PRO A 57 -41.62 36.32 9.04
N ASP A 58 -41.87 35.30 9.84
CA ASP A 58 -42.18 33.94 9.46
C ASP A 58 -41.06 33.24 8.63
N THR A 59 -39.80 33.67 8.78
CA THR A 59 -38.64 33.09 8.10
C THR A 59 -37.42 33.12 9.01
N HIS A 60 -36.36 32.42 8.56
CA HIS A 60 -35.01 32.51 9.15
C HIS A 60 -34.16 33.60 8.47
N LEU A 61 -34.76 34.45 7.64
CA LEU A 61 -34.02 35.44 6.86
C LEU A 61 -33.94 36.78 7.61
N HIS A 62 -32.85 37.49 7.35
CA HIS A 62 -32.58 38.83 7.87
C HIS A 62 -32.44 39.81 6.70
N LEU A 63 -33.00 41.01 6.84
CA LEU A 63 -32.82 42.10 5.89
C LEU A 63 -31.76 43.05 6.45
N CYS A 64 -30.59 43.02 5.79
CA CYS A 64 -29.44 43.81 6.22
C CYS A 64 -29.17 45.01 5.34
N GLN A 65 -28.77 46.12 5.96
CA GLN A 65 -28.16 47.25 5.26
C GLN A 65 -26.67 47.20 5.50
N VAL A 66 -25.87 47.00 4.42
CA VAL A 66 -24.46 46.74 4.53
C VAL A 66 -23.68 47.82 3.79
N ASP A 67 -22.83 48.54 4.50
CA ASP A 67 -21.87 49.43 3.90
C ASP A 67 -20.72 48.63 3.29
N THR A 68 -20.53 48.77 1.99
CA THR A 68 -19.48 48.16 1.21
C THR A 68 -18.50 49.18 0.62
N GLY A 69 -18.42 50.37 1.24
CA GLY A 69 -17.56 51.45 0.78
C GLY A 69 -17.99 52.13 -0.54
N ASP A 70 -19.19 51.83 -1.00
CA ASP A 70 -19.70 52.40 -2.23
C ASP A 70 -20.20 53.84 -2.06
N ALA A 71 -19.91 54.69 -3.05
CA ALA A 71 -20.40 56.07 -3.08
C ALA A 71 -21.96 56.19 -3.16
N GLU A 72 -22.64 55.14 -3.59
CA GLU A 72 -24.09 55.04 -3.73
C GLU A 72 -24.81 54.78 -2.39
N GLY A 73 -24.04 54.50 -1.32
CA GLY A 73 -24.53 54.19 0.01
C GLY A 73 -24.70 52.72 0.30
N PRO A 74 -25.29 52.37 1.44
CA PRO A 74 -25.39 50.97 1.90
C PRO A 74 -26.21 50.12 0.95
N ARG A 75 -25.79 48.83 0.80
CA ARG A 75 -26.49 47.81 0.01
C ARG A 75 -27.49 47.05 0.84
N GLN A 76 -28.69 46.89 0.34
CA GLN A 76 -29.65 45.97 0.92
C GLN A 76 -29.29 44.54 0.53
N ILE A 77 -29.10 43.67 1.51
CA ILE A 77 -28.78 42.26 1.32
C ILE A 77 -29.66 41.39 2.20
N VAL A 78 -30.28 40.38 1.65
CA VAL A 78 -31.03 39.37 2.41
C VAL A 78 -30.07 38.25 2.77
N CYS A 79 -29.93 37.97 4.08
CA CYS A 79 -29.02 36.93 4.60
C CYS A 79 -29.81 35.88 5.39
N GLY A 80 -29.43 34.62 5.28
CA GLY A 80 -30.01 33.51 6.03
C GLY A 80 -29.13 32.97 7.16
N ALA A 81 -27.98 33.58 7.40
CA ALA A 81 -27.05 33.11 8.40
C ALA A 81 -27.52 33.41 9.83
N PRO A 82 -27.47 32.48 10.78
CA PRO A 82 -27.98 32.64 12.14
C PRO A 82 -27.15 33.61 12.98
N ASN A 83 -25.91 33.89 12.59
CA ASN A 83 -24.99 34.77 13.33
C ASN A 83 -24.85 36.18 12.73
N VAL A 84 -25.70 36.57 11.74
CA VAL A 84 -25.66 37.92 11.21
C VAL A 84 -26.33 38.88 12.16
N THR A 85 -25.66 40.00 12.53
CA THR A 85 -26.16 41.05 13.41
C THR A 85 -25.66 42.41 12.96
N ALA A 86 -26.31 43.48 13.43
CA ALA A 86 -25.82 44.84 13.22
C ALA A 86 -24.48 45.09 13.94
N GLY A 87 -23.59 45.83 13.31
CA GLY A 87 -22.31 46.27 13.85
C GLY A 87 -21.12 45.38 13.46
N ILE A 88 -21.34 44.17 12.91
CA ILE A 88 -20.26 43.28 12.53
C ILE A 88 -19.68 43.60 11.14
N LYS A 89 -18.42 43.22 10.96
CA LYS A 89 -17.75 43.19 9.63
C LYS A 89 -17.90 41.82 9.02
N VAL A 90 -18.23 41.76 7.75
CA VAL A 90 -18.53 40.49 7.03
C VAL A 90 -17.93 40.47 5.64
N ILE A 91 -17.89 39.29 5.04
CA ILE A 91 -17.51 39.10 3.65
C ILE A 91 -18.72 39.35 2.77
N VAL A 92 -18.62 40.24 1.80
CA VAL A 92 -19.68 40.54 0.84
C VAL A 92 -19.27 40.28 -0.60
N ALA A 93 -20.00 39.41 -1.24
CA ALA A 93 -19.96 39.23 -2.69
C ALA A 93 -20.87 40.26 -3.35
N ILE A 94 -20.30 41.28 -3.98
CA ILE A 94 -21.08 42.33 -4.68
C ILE A 94 -21.59 41.83 -6.04
N PRO A 95 -22.60 42.45 -6.67
CA PRO A 95 -23.10 41.99 -7.97
C PRO A 95 -22.03 41.89 -9.03
N GLY A 96 -21.93 40.72 -9.65
CA GLY A 96 -20.87 40.32 -10.57
C GLY A 96 -19.70 39.61 -9.95
N ALA A 97 -19.68 39.44 -8.64
CA ALA A 97 -18.71 38.60 -7.94
C ALA A 97 -18.82 37.16 -8.39
N ARG A 98 -17.71 36.43 -8.25
CA ARG A 98 -17.65 34.96 -8.37
C ARG A 98 -17.20 34.37 -7.03
N ILE A 99 -17.89 33.35 -6.62
CA ILE A 99 -17.59 32.53 -5.44
C ILE A 99 -17.27 31.09 -5.87
N ALA A 100 -17.12 30.19 -4.95
CA ALA A 100 -16.82 28.78 -5.24
C ALA A 100 -17.70 28.21 -6.37
N ASP A 101 -17.21 27.17 -7.06
CA ASP A 101 -17.87 26.52 -8.21
C ASP A 101 -18.17 27.49 -9.37
N ASN A 102 -17.41 28.59 -9.43
CA ASN A 102 -17.57 29.62 -10.43
C ASN A 102 -18.98 30.27 -10.43
N TYR A 103 -19.66 30.21 -9.26
CA TYR A 103 -21.01 30.75 -9.13
C TYR A 103 -21.00 32.28 -9.15
N LYS A 104 -21.78 32.88 -10.07
CA LYS A 104 -21.82 34.32 -10.27
C LYS A 104 -22.95 34.96 -9.48
N ILE A 105 -22.63 35.88 -8.58
CA ILE A 105 -23.60 36.66 -7.80
C ILE A 105 -24.26 37.71 -8.72
N LYS A 106 -25.58 37.79 -8.66
CA LYS A 106 -26.39 38.73 -9.42
C LYS A 106 -27.30 39.51 -8.49
N LYS A 107 -27.74 40.69 -8.91
CA LYS A 107 -28.88 41.40 -8.27
C LYS A 107 -30.10 40.48 -8.38
N GLY A 108 -30.79 40.28 -7.27
CA GLY A 108 -31.90 39.34 -7.22
C GLY A 108 -32.99 39.78 -6.25
N LYS A 109 -34.07 38.99 -6.21
CA LYS A 109 -35.12 39.14 -5.19
C LYS A 109 -35.27 37.81 -4.45
N ILE A 110 -35.22 37.88 -3.16
CA ILE A 110 -35.46 36.77 -2.24
C ILE A 110 -36.76 37.02 -1.50
N ARG A 111 -37.78 36.20 -1.69
CA ARG A 111 -39.14 36.39 -1.14
C ARG A 111 -39.73 37.79 -1.41
N GLY A 112 -39.44 38.37 -2.57
CA GLY A 112 -39.93 39.67 -2.99
C GLY A 112 -39.07 40.87 -2.53
N MET A 113 -38.13 40.67 -1.62
CA MET A 113 -37.18 41.71 -1.16
C MET A 113 -35.95 41.72 -2.09
N GLU A 114 -35.47 42.90 -2.45
CA GLU A 114 -34.29 43.08 -3.29
C GLU A 114 -33.01 42.70 -2.48
N SER A 115 -32.12 41.94 -3.10
CA SER A 115 -30.80 41.63 -2.57
C SER A 115 -29.73 42.06 -3.58
N LEU A 116 -28.90 43.02 -3.17
CA LEU A 116 -27.84 43.64 -4.00
C LEU A 116 -26.47 43.08 -3.71
N GLY A 117 -26.39 41.76 -3.44
CA GLY A 117 -25.19 41.01 -3.13
C GLY A 117 -25.52 39.84 -2.22
N MET A 118 -24.47 39.25 -1.66
CA MET A 118 -24.55 38.12 -0.75
C MET A 118 -23.53 38.29 0.35
N ILE A 119 -23.91 38.09 1.61
CA ILE A 119 -22.97 37.91 2.71
C ILE A 119 -22.54 36.47 2.71
N CYS A 120 -21.24 36.20 2.66
CA CYS A 120 -20.67 34.87 2.41
C CYS A 120 -20.12 34.22 3.67
N SER A 121 -20.30 32.92 3.76
CA SER A 121 -19.56 32.04 4.65
C SER A 121 -18.20 31.63 4.03
N LEU A 122 -17.31 31.01 4.81
CA LEU A 122 -16.05 30.45 4.28
C LEU A 122 -16.28 29.29 3.31
N ALA A 123 -17.31 28.48 3.54
CA ALA A 123 -17.68 27.39 2.64
C ALA A 123 -18.06 27.88 1.22
N GLU A 124 -18.75 29.04 1.14
CA GLU A 124 -19.12 29.69 -0.12
C GLU A 124 -17.90 30.25 -0.87
N LEU A 125 -16.77 30.43 -0.20
CA LEU A 125 -15.48 30.75 -0.80
C LEU A 125 -14.70 29.51 -1.23
N GLY A 126 -15.20 28.30 -0.94
CA GLY A 126 -14.56 27.04 -1.34
C GLY A 126 -13.66 26.40 -0.28
N LEU A 127 -13.61 26.96 0.95
CA LEU A 127 -12.87 26.32 2.03
C LEU A 127 -13.61 25.05 2.46
N PRO A 128 -12.90 23.92 2.63
CA PRO A 128 -13.52 22.68 3.08
C PRO A 128 -13.97 22.76 4.55
N ASP A 129 -15.08 22.13 4.87
CA ASP A 129 -15.65 22.11 6.21
C ASP A 129 -14.67 21.65 7.29
N SER A 130 -13.68 20.83 6.91
CA SER A 130 -12.66 20.30 7.82
C SER A 130 -11.75 21.36 8.43
N ILE A 131 -11.58 22.51 7.78
CA ILE A 131 -10.69 23.60 8.24
C ILE A 131 -11.45 24.83 8.72
N ILE A 132 -12.75 24.94 8.48
CA ILE A 132 -13.55 26.07 8.93
C ILE A 132 -13.69 26.05 10.47
N PRO A 133 -13.42 27.16 11.18
CA PRO A 133 -13.65 27.25 12.62
C PRO A 133 -15.09 26.85 12.98
N LYS A 134 -15.27 26.06 14.03
CA LYS A 134 -16.60 25.54 14.42
C LYS A 134 -17.64 26.66 14.67
N GLU A 135 -17.22 27.83 15.16
CA GLU A 135 -18.08 28.97 15.39
C GLU A 135 -18.68 29.56 14.11
N PHE A 136 -18.05 29.33 12.95
CA PHE A 136 -18.50 29.79 11.64
C PHE A 136 -19.03 28.69 10.73
N ALA A 137 -19.04 27.45 11.21
CA ALA A 137 -19.42 26.28 10.37
C ALA A 137 -20.87 26.37 9.87
N ASP A 138 -21.79 26.86 10.71
CA ASP A 138 -23.21 27.00 10.38
C ASP A 138 -23.60 28.48 10.07
N GLY A 139 -22.60 29.36 9.91
CA GLY A 139 -22.82 30.79 9.75
C GLY A 139 -21.82 31.46 8.82
N ILE A 140 -21.78 32.80 8.93
CA ILE A 140 -20.85 33.63 8.17
C ILE A 140 -19.58 33.90 8.97
N GLN A 141 -18.48 34.16 8.27
CA GLN A 141 -17.24 34.63 8.86
C GLN A 141 -17.41 36.07 9.33
N ILE A 142 -17.09 36.35 10.59
CA ILE A 142 -17.00 37.70 11.15
C ILE A 142 -15.54 38.13 11.02
N LEU A 143 -15.34 39.28 10.36
CA LEU A 143 -14.01 39.86 10.17
C LEU A 143 -13.62 40.74 11.39
N PRO A 144 -12.31 41.01 11.60
CA PRO A 144 -11.82 41.88 12.64
C PRO A 144 -12.46 43.28 12.60
N GLU A 145 -12.58 43.95 13.76
CA GLU A 145 -13.20 45.23 13.88
C GLU A 145 -12.52 46.37 13.09
N ASP A 146 -11.22 46.22 12.84
CA ASP A 146 -10.40 47.15 12.07
C ASP A 146 -10.51 46.95 10.55
N ALA A 147 -11.21 45.91 10.09
CA ALA A 147 -11.44 45.67 8.65
C ALA A 147 -12.21 46.88 8.06
N VAL A 148 -11.75 47.40 6.92
CA VAL A 148 -12.28 48.60 6.28
C VAL A 148 -13.32 48.27 5.21
N PRO A 149 -14.57 48.77 5.34
CA PRO A 149 -15.60 48.51 4.33
C PRO A 149 -15.16 48.92 2.91
N GLY A 150 -15.37 48.03 1.94
CA GLY A 150 -14.98 48.22 0.56
C GLY A 150 -13.62 47.68 0.20
N ASP A 151 -12.74 47.36 1.15
CA ASP A 151 -11.47 46.71 0.89
C ASP A 151 -11.66 45.29 0.38
N SER A 152 -10.71 44.82 -0.40
CA SER A 152 -10.67 43.41 -0.79
C SER A 152 -10.49 42.50 0.42
N ILE A 153 -11.25 41.37 0.49
CA ILE A 153 -11.12 40.44 1.61
C ILE A 153 -9.90 39.55 1.49
N PHE A 154 -9.28 39.45 0.32
CA PHE A 154 -8.20 38.50 0.07
C PHE A 154 -7.00 38.65 1.01
N PRO A 155 -6.47 39.86 1.25
CA PRO A 155 -5.40 40.08 2.23
C PRO A 155 -5.83 39.83 3.68
N TYR A 156 -7.10 40.07 4.05
CA TYR A 156 -7.58 39.82 5.41
C TYR A 156 -7.64 38.35 5.76
N LEU A 157 -7.86 37.48 4.77
CA LEU A 157 -7.98 36.03 4.92
C LEU A 157 -6.78 35.27 4.38
N ASP A 158 -5.72 35.97 3.93
CA ASP A 158 -4.57 35.39 3.23
C ASP A 158 -4.93 34.45 2.05
N LEU A 159 -6.05 34.75 1.39
CA LEU A 159 -6.48 34.02 0.19
C LEU A 159 -5.64 34.37 -1.05
N ASP A 160 -4.88 35.46 -0.99
CA ASP A 160 -3.92 35.91 -1.99
C ASP A 160 -2.51 35.28 -1.80
N ASP A 161 -2.39 34.30 -0.92
CA ASP A 161 -1.22 33.47 -0.76
C ASP A 161 -1.16 32.40 -1.86
N GLU A 162 0.00 31.81 -2.03
CA GLU A 162 0.25 30.63 -2.86
C GLU A 162 0.71 29.48 -1.94
N ILE A 163 -0.02 28.39 -1.99
CA ILE A 163 0.21 27.23 -1.11
C ILE A 163 0.90 26.14 -1.92
N ILE A 164 2.11 25.79 -1.51
CA ILE A 164 2.91 24.73 -2.15
C ILE A 164 2.65 23.44 -1.41
N GLU A 165 2.16 22.41 -2.12
CA GLU A 165 1.97 21.08 -1.56
C GLU A 165 3.20 20.22 -1.78
N LEU A 166 3.84 19.81 -0.66
CA LEU A 166 5.03 19.00 -0.65
C LEU A 166 4.72 17.54 -0.33
N SER A 167 5.24 16.63 -1.15
CA SER A 167 5.27 15.18 -0.90
C SER A 167 6.55 14.82 -0.14
N ILE A 168 6.44 14.66 1.16
CA ILE A 168 7.59 14.46 2.05
C ILE A 168 7.83 12.97 2.29
N THR A 169 8.97 12.47 1.80
CA THR A 169 9.43 11.10 2.06
C THR A 169 9.84 10.90 3.53
N PRO A 170 9.78 9.67 4.07
CA PRO A 170 10.12 9.43 5.48
C PRO A 170 11.52 9.86 5.91
N ASN A 171 12.52 9.82 5.00
CA ASN A 171 13.88 10.27 5.28
C ASN A 171 14.00 11.79 5.38
N ARG A 172 13.13 12.55 4.71
CA ARG A 172 13.14 14.01 4.71
C ARG A 172 12.11 14.61 5.68
N ALA A 173 11.87 13.93 6.81
CA ALA A 173 10.92 14.41 7.83
C ALA A 173 11.32 15.75 8.46
N ASP A 174 12.55 16.21 8.31
CA ASP A 174 12.99 17.57 8.61
C ASP A 174 12.10 18.63 7.91
N ALA A 175 11.69 18.36 6.68
CA ALA A 175 10.81 19.22 5.89
C ALA A 175 9.31 19.14 6.28
N LEU A 176 8.93 18.37 7.30
CA LEU A 176 7.59 18.45 7.91
C LEU A 176 7.43 19.67 8.82
N SER A 177 8.26 20.71 8.62
CA SER A 177 8.22 21.98 9.33
C SER A 177 8.61 23.14 8.42
N MET A 178 8.09 24.33 8.72
CA MET A 178 8.46 25.55 7.99
C MET A 178 9.94 25.87 8.12
N ARG A 179 10.56 25.61 9.29
CA ARG A 179 12.01 25.80 9.50
C ARG A 179 12.82 24.84 8.63
N GLY A 180 12.38 23.57 8.50
CA GLY A 180 13.03 22.58 7.64
C GLY A 180 12.92 22.92 6.17
N VAL A 181 11.75 23.35 5.71
CA VAL A 181 11.56 23.84 4.33
C VAL A 181 12.40 25.09 4.07
N ALA A 182 12.45 26.02 5.01
CA ALA A 182 13.29 27.23 4.88
C ALA A 182 14.78 26.88 4.76
N HIS A 183 15.28 25.92 5.53
CA HIS A 183 16.67 25.44 5.41
C HIS A 183 16.93 24.82 4.02
N GLU A 184 15.97 24.06 3.50
CA GLU A 184 16.10 23.45 2.17
C GLU A 184 16.13 24.50 1.07
N VAL A 185 15.18 25.46 1.08
CA VAL A 185 15.14 26.54 0.12
C VAL A 185 16.39 27.43 0.23
N ALA A 186 16.86 27.70 1.45
CA ALA A 186 18.10 28.42 1.66
C ALA A 186 19.30 27.70 1.04
N ALA A 187 19.42 26.38 1.20
CA ALA A 187 20.48 25.58 0.59
C ALA A 187 20.43 25.61 -0.93
N ILE A 188 19.23 25.49 -1.52
CA ILE A 188 19.00 25.50 -2.97
C ILE A 188 19.45 26.83 -3.59
N TYR A 189 19.16 27.95 -2.95
CA TYR A 189 19.43 29.29 -3.50
C TYR A 189 20.69 29.96 -2.92
N GLY A 190 21.41 29.27 -2.04
CA GLY A 190 22.61 29.83 -1.38
C GLY A 190 22.27 31.05 -0.50
N LYS A 191 21.11 31.01 0.18
CA LYS A 191 20.61 32.07 1.06
C LYS A 191 20.78 31.67 2.53
N SER A 192 20.55 32.65 3.44
CA SER A 192 20.52 32.39 4.88
C SER A 192 19.06 32.33 5.35
N VAL A 193 18.82 31.48 6.34
CA VAL A 193 17.54 31.46 7.05
C VAL A 193 17.50 32.58 8.10
N HIS A 194 16.30 33.07 8.35
CA HIS A 194 16.02 34.04 9.40
C HIS A 194 14.82 33.51 10.24
N PHE A 195 15.09 33.13 11.48
CA PHE A 195 14.04 32.63 12.37
C PHE A 195 13.73 33.66 13.47
N PRO A 196 12.47 34.13 13.56
CA PRO A 196 12.03 34.99 14.65
C PRO A 196 12.28 34.32 16.00
N GLU A 197 12.92 35.03 16.90
CA GLU A 197 13.09 34.60 18.29
C GLU A 197 11.98 35.17 19.17
N LYS A 198 11.48 34.35 20.09
CA LYS A 198 10.56 34.78 21.14
C LYS A 198 11.17 34.47 22.50
N THR A 199 11.23 35.45 23.34
CA THR A 199 11.78 35.33 24.68
C THR A 199 10.66 35.28 25.72
N VAL A 200 10.71 34.26 26.59
CA VAL A 200 9.79 34.11 27.71
C VAL A 200 10.11 35.12 28.82
N THR A 201 9.13 35.81 29.31
CA THR A 201 9.24 36.60 30.56
C THR A 201 8.68 35.76 31.70
N GLU A 202 9.52 35.27 32.59
CA GLU A 202 9.12 34.40 33.70
C GLU A 202 8.63 35.16 34.88
N ASP A 203 7.58 34.67 35.56
CA ASP A 203 7.19 35.12 36.90
C ASP A 203 8.21 34.63 37.96
N SER A 204 8.14 35.14 39.16
CA SER A 204 8.98 34.72 40.27
C SER A 204 8.64 33.35 40.85
N LYS A 205 7.44 32.84 40.62
CA LYS A 205 6.96 31.55 41.12
C LYS A 205 7.57 30.40 40.28
N PRO A 206 8.21 29.40 40.91
CA PRO A 206 8.75 28.28 40.15
C PRO A 206 7.65 27.35 39.66
N ALA A 207 7.77 26.87 38.42
CA ALA A 207 6.86 25.89 37.83
C ALA A 207 6.89 24.54 38.60
N SER A 208 8.03 24.19 39.20
CA SER A 208 8.18 22.99 40.03
C SER A 208 7.32 22.97 41.30
N ASP A 209 6.77 24.11 41.74
CA ASP A 209 5.81 24.15 42.85
C ASP A 209 4.41 23.69 42.40
N LYS A 210 4.14 23.63 41.12
CA LYS A 210 2.85 23.26 40.54
C LYS A 210 2.80 21.88 39.99
N ILE A 211 3.86 21.46 39.30
CA ILE A 211 3.96 20.14 38.68
C ILE A 211 5.32 19.50 38.90
N SER A 212 5.35 18.18 38.81
CA SER A 212 6.58 17.39 38.66
C SER A 212 6.41 16.43 37.50
N VAL A 213 7.52 16.04 36.88
CA VAL A 213 7.54 15.17 35.70
C VAL A 213 8.43 13.96 35.96
N ALA A 214 7.99 12.78 35.56
CA ALA A 214 8.78 11.55 35.59
C ALA A 214 8.63 10.75 34.31
N ILE A 215 9.66 10.02 33.94
CA ILE A 215 9.67 9.05 32.83
C ILE A 215 9.86 7.66 33.44
N GLU A 216 8.93 6.75 33.12
CA GLU A 216 8.95 5.35 33.58
C GLU A 216 8.96 4.37 32.37
N SER A 217 9.13 4.88 31.13
CA SER A 217 9.25 4.08 29.90
C SER A 217 10.58 4.40 29.21
N ASP A 218 11.27 3.38 28.71
CA ASP A 218 12.48 3.52 27.88
C ASP A 218 12.20 4.03 26.46
N LYS A 219 10.92 4.08 26.07
CA LYS A 219 10.45 4.64 24.80
C LYS A 219 10.30 6.17 24.82
N VAL A 220 10.62 6.83 25.93
CA VAL A 220 10.53 8.28 26.10
C VAL A 220 11.91 8.84 26.43
N ALA A 221 12.52 9.56 25.49
CA ALA A 221 13.86 10.10 25.70
C ALA A 221 13.84 11.36 26.58
N THR A 222 12.90 12.25 26.37
CA THR A 222 12.68 13.44 27.20
C THR A 222 11.23 13.84 27.25
N TYR A 223 10.84 14.44 28.37
CA TYR A 223 9.53 15.04 28.57
C TYR A 223 9.72 16.35 29.32
N ALA A 224 9.36 17.46 28.69
CA ALA A 224 9.54 18.80 29.21
C ALA A 224 8.20 19.54 29.24
N SER A 225 7.98 20.35 30.24
CA SER A 225 6.77 21.12 30.46
C SER A 225 7.04 22.55 30.89
N ARG A 226 6.13 23.45 30.48
CA ARG A 226 5.98 24.80 30.99
C ARG A 226 4.62 24.99 31.60
N VAL A 227 4.55 25.75 32.67
CA VAL A 227 3.28 26.13 33.29
C VAL A 227 2.98 27.58 32.99
N VAL A 228 1.77 27.85 32.46
CA VAL A 228 1.28 29.18 32.13
C VAL A 228 -0.03 29.42 32.90
N GLU A 229 -0.02 30.31 33.85
CA GLU A 229 -1.20 30.69 34.66
C GLU A 229 -1.94 31.89 34.06
N ASN A 230 -3.19 32.07 34.46
CA ASN A 230 -4.06 33.24 34.13
C ASN A 230 -4.32 33.42 32.63
N VAL A 231 -4.31 32.35 31.84
CA VAL A 231 -4.62 32.44 30.43
C VAL A 231 -6.07 32.85 30.19
N THR A 232 -6.30 33.63 29.15
CA THR A 232 -7.63 33.93 28.63
C THR A 232 -7.83 33.18 27.35
N VAL A 233 -8.62 32.09 27.39
CA VAL A 233 -8.97 31.31 26.21
C VAL A 233 -9.99 32.07 25.38
N GLN A 234 -9.69 32.34 24.13
CA GLN A 234 -10.50 33.06 23.17
C GLN A 234 -10.15 32.64 21.74
N PRO A 235 -10.94 33.00 20.70
CA PRO A 235 -10.54 32.78 19.32
C PRO A 235 -9.16 33.39 19.04
N SER A 236 -8.38 32.72 18.22
CA SER A 236 -7.07 33.20 17.81
C SER A 236 -7.17 34.46 16.96
N PRO A 237 -6.14 35.33 16.93
CA PRO A 237 -6.13 36.46 16.00
C PRO A 237 -6.18 35.95 14.54
N GLN A 238 -6.77 36.77 13.66
CA GLN A 238 -7.07 36.38 12.27
C GLN A 238 -5.87 35.86 11.53
N TRP A 239 -4.68 36.48 11.69
CA TRP A 239 -3.46 36.02 11.02
C TRP A 239 -3.10 34.57 11.38
N LEU A 240 -3.30 34.15 12.65
CA LEU A 240 -3.01 32.78 13.09
C LEU A 240 -4.06 31.80 12.56
N GLN A 241 -5.33 32.19 12.55
CA GLN A 241 -6.38 31.38 11.93
C GLN A 241 -6.13 31.16 10.44
N ASN A 242 -5.80 32.21 9.68
CA ASN A 242 -5.50 32.14 8.25
C ASN A 242 -4.34 31.18 7.98
N LEU A 243 -3.26 31.31 8.73
CA LEU A 243 -2.07 30.48 8.56
C LEU A 243 -2.35 29.00 8.80
N LEU A 244 -3.15 28.69 9.85
CA LEU A 244 -3.56 27.33 10.13
C LEU A 244 -4.49 26.77 9.05
N MET A 245 -5.48 27.55 8.60
CA MET A 245 -6.38 27.14 7.52
C MET A 245 -5.63 26.88 6.23
N ASN A 246 -4.67 27.74 5.84
CA ASN A 246 -3.81 27.56 4.67
C ASN A 246 -2.88 26.34 4.80
N ALA A 247 -2.58 25.93 6.03
CA ALA A 247 -1.87 24.68 6.32
C ALA A 247 -2.78 23.45 6.47
N GLY A 248 -4.10 23.57 6.24
CA GLY A 248 -5.06 22.48 6.34
C GLY A 248 -5.50 22.14 7.76
N ILE A 249 -5.24 23.01 8.74
CA ILE A 249 -5.57 22.80 10.15
C ILE A 249 -6.73 23.72 10.56
N ARG A 250 -7.75 23.15 11.20
CA ARG A 250 -8.88 23.92 11.76
C ARG A 250 -8.43 24.71 12.97
N PRO A 251 -8.61 26.06 13.01
CA PRO A 251 -8.45 26.85 14.21
C PRO A 251 -9.48 26.46 15.29
N ILE A 252 -9.03 26.43 16.54
CA ILE A 252 -9.89 26.06 17.71
C ILE A 252 -9.95 27.19 18.72
N ASN A 253 -8.82 27.54 19.29
CA ASN A 253 -8.67 28.67 20.22
C ASN A 253 -7.20 29.05 20.35
N ASN A 254 -6.89 30.19 20.89
CA ASN A 254 -5.55 30.74 20.99
C ASN A 254 -4.54 29.86 21.73
N VAL A 255 -4.97 28.93 22.59
CA VAL A 255 -4.06 27.98 23.28
C VAL A 255 -3.71 26.80 22.38
N VAL A 256 -4.72 26.15 21.81
CA VAL A 256 -4.53 24.99 20.92
C VAL A 256 -3.86 25.42 19.62
N ASP A 257 -4.24 26.55 19.08
CA ASP A 257 -3.69 27.07 17.81
C ASP A 257 -2.21 27.44 17.92
N VAL A 258 -1.77 27.92 19.11
CA VAL A 258 -0.34 28.11 19.40
C VAL A 258 0.41 26.77 19.32
N THR A 259 -0.14 25.68 19.87
CA THR A 259 0.52 24.37 19.77
C THR A 259 0.57 23.87 18.32
N ASN A 260 -0.46 24.11 17.52
CA ASN A 260 -0.48 23.78 16.09
C ASN A 260 0.48 24.67 15.28
N TYR A 261 0.59 25.96 15.61
CA TYR A 261 1.60 26.83 14.98
C TYR A 261 3.01 26.32 15.23
N VAL A 262 3.33 25.96 16.48
CA VAL A 262 4.67 25.44 16.84
C VAL A 262 4.94 24.09 16.16
N LEU A 263 3.93 23.22 16.05
CA LEU A 263 4.01 21.99 15.28
C LEU A 263 4.39 22.24 13.81
N LEU A 264 3.75 23.20 13.16
CA LEU A 264 4.05 23.56 11.76
C LEU A 264 5.40 24.25 11.63
N TYR A 265 5.72 25.15 12.56
CA TYR A 265 6.93 25.97 12.50
C TYR A 265 8.20 25.17 12.79
N PHE A 266 8.23 24.45 13.94
CA PHE A 266 9.39 23.69 14.40
C PHE A 266 9.38 22.21 13.95
N GLY A 267 8.24 21.65 13.58
CA GLY A 267 8.06 20.21 13.44
C GLY A 267 7.95 19.47 14.77
N GLN A 268 7.80 20.22 15.90
CA GLN A 268 7.67 19.68 17.24
C GLN A 268 6.18 19.58 17.60
N PRO A 269 5.59 18.38 17.66
CA PRO A 269 4.24 18.26 18.18
C PRO A 269 4.21 18.61 19.66
N MET A 270 3.22 19.38 20.04
CA MET A 270 3.01 19.82 21.39
C MET A 270 1.59 19.49 21.85
N HIS A 271 1.39 19.43 23.16
CA HIS A 271 0.08 19.33 23.77
C HIS A 271 -0.09 20.38 24.89
N ALA A 272 -1.32 20.79 25.09
CA ALA A 272 -1.72 21.72 26.15
C ALA A 272 -2.77 21.05 27.03
N PHE A 273 -2.47 20.89 28.29
CA PHE A 273 -3.40 20.38 29.30
C PHE A 273 -3.98 21.50 30.15
N ASP A 274 -5.22 21.37 30.56
CA ASP A 274 -5.81 22.22 31.62
C ASP A 274 -5.35 21.72 33.00
N LEU A 275 -4.43 22.47 33.61
CA LEU A 275 -3.88 22.15 34.94
C LEU A 275 -4.99 22.06 36.01
N ASN A 276 -6.08 22.78 35.86
CA ASN A 276 -7.19 22.79 36.83
C ASN A 276 -7.99 21.47 36.83
N LYS A 277 -7.84 20.67 35.75
CA LYS A 277 -8.44 19.35 35.62
C LYS A 277 -7.53 18.21 36.10
N PHE A 278 -6.31 18.53 36.55
CA PHE A 278 -5.39 17.53 37.10
C PHE A 278 -5.80 17.10 38.50
N GLU A 279 -5.86 15.81 38.77
CA GLU A 279 -6.13 15.26 40.10
C GLU A 279 -4.86 15.19 40.98
N ASP A 280 -3.67 15.27 40.39
CA ASP A 280 -2.36 15.25 41.05
C ASP A 280 -1.39 16.19 40.31
N SER A 281 -0.35 16.63 40.99
CA SER A 281 0.71 17.46 40.42
C SER A 281 1.79 16.67 39.66
N ARG A 282 1.79 15.33 39.74
CA ARG A 282 2.78 14.48 39.12
C ARG A 282 2.32 13.98 37.76
N ILE A 283 3.07 14.35 36.71
CA ILE A 283 2.90 13.87 35.34
C ILE A 283 3.89 12.74 35.13
N VAL A 284 3.44 11.58 34.63
CA VAL A 284 4.29 10.43 34.35
C VAL A 284 4.09 9.97 32.92
N ALA A 285 5.18 9.91 32.16
CA ALA A 285 5.22 9.24 30.87
C ALA A 285 5.62 7.78 31.09
N ARG A 286 4.73 6.84 30.84
CA ARG A 286 4.92 5.40 31.07
C ARG A 286 4.31 4.56 29.93
N ASP A 287 4.64 3.27 29.93
CA ASP A 287 3.90 2.31 29.12
C ASP A 287 2.47 2.14 29.67
N ALA A 288 1.51 1.97 28.78
CA ALA A 288 0.14 1.65 29.15
C ALA A 288 0.06 0.23 29.76
N ARG A 289 -1.05 -0.09 30.39
CA ARG A 289 -1.36 -1.43 30.89
C ARG A 289 -2.32 -2.10 29.91
N ASP A 290 -2.20 -3.41 29.74
CA ASP A 290 -3.12 -4.15 28.87
C ASP A 290 -4.57 -4.00 29.33
N GLY A 291 -5.43 -3.57 28.38
CA GLY A 291 -6.84 -3.29 28.64
C GLY A 291 -7.12 -1.96 29.34
N GLU A 292 -6.10 -1.11 29.55
CA GLU A 292 -6.28 0.25 30.04
C GLU A 292 -7.07 1.09 29.02
N LYS A 293 -7.94 1.98 29.48
CA LYS A 293 -8.83 2.74 28.60
C LYS A 293 -8.58 4.24 28.67
N LEU A 294 -8.68 4.87 27.53
CA LEU A 294 -8.58 6.32 27.38
C LEU A 294 -9.66 6.83 26.41
N VAL A 295 -10.41 7.84 26.81
CA VAL A 295 -11.25 8.60 25.87
C VAL A 295 -10.40 9.71 25.27
N THR A 296 -10.19 9.65 23.96
CA THR A 296 -9.39 10.63 23.22
C THR A 296 -10.20 11.87 22.85
N LEU A 297 -9.54 12.94 22.37
CA LEU A 297 -10.18 14.24 22.02
C LEU A 297 -11.27 14.14 20.94
N ASP A 298 -11.26 13.07 20.14
CA ASP A 298 -12.32 12.76 19.16
C ASP A 298 -13.57 12.12 19.81
N GLY A 299 -13.58 11.90 21.12
CA GLY A 299 -14.67 11.34 21.88
C GLY A 299 -14.73 9.80 21.90
N GLU A 300 -13.80 9.12 21.26
CA GLU A 300 -13.76 7.66 21.15
C GLU A 300 -13.00 7.03 22.32
N GLU A 301 -13.56 5.96 22.90
CA GLU A 301 -12.88 5.15 23.90
C GLU A 301 -11.89 4.19 23.24
N ARG A 302 -10.61 4.28 23.61
CA ARG A 302 -9.53 3.45 23.10
C ARG A 302 -9.08 2.47 24.15
N GLU A 303 -8.99 1.19 23.75
CA GLU A 303 -8.35 0.13 24.56
C GLU A 303 -6.87 0.06 24.23
N LEU A 304 -6.05 0.14 25.28
CA LEU A 304 -4.60 0.25 25.18
C LEU A 304 -3.92 -1.08 25.48
N THR A 305 -2.67 -1.21 25.06
CA THR A 305 -1.79 -2.36 25.31
C THR A 305 -0.50 -1.89 25.94
N ALA A 306 0.27 -2.78 26.54
CA ALA A 306 1.58 -2.48 27.13
C ALA A 306 2.63 -1.98 26.11
N GLU A 307 2.34 -2.05 24.80
CA GLU A 307 3.21 -1.46 23.76
C GLU A 307 2.99 0.05 23.59
N ASP A 308 1.83 0.56 24.01
CA ASP A 308 1.48 1.98 23.88
C ASP A 308 2.13 2.82 24.96
N ILE A 309 2.43 4.08 24.67
CA ILE A 309 2.96 5.05 25.61
C ILE A 309 1.80 5.98 26.02
N VAL A 310 1.66 6.21 27.31
CA VAL A 310 0.66 7.13 27.86
C VAL A 310 1.28 8.20 28.75
N ILE A 311 0.68 9.37 28.73
CA ILE A 311 0.92 10.42 29.71
C ILE A 311 -0.17 10.27 30.78
N THR A 312 0.24 10.23 32.05
CA THR A 312 -0.66 9.97 33.16
C THR A 312 -0.56 11.05 34.23
N VAL A 313 -1.69 11.32 34.88
CA VAL A 313 -1.81 12.12 36.09
C VAL A 313 -2.62 11.31 37.10
N ALA A 314 -2.20 11.23 38.36
CA ALA A 314 -2.81 10.36 39.37
C ALA A 314 -2.95 8.89 38.89
N ASP A 315 -1.96 8.40 38.14
CA ASP A 315 -1.90 7.07 37.55
C ASP A 315 -2.99 6.77 36.46
N LYS A 316 -3.76 7.78 36.05
CA LYS A 316 -4.79 7.70 35.01
C LYS A 316 -4.25 8.26 33.70
N PRO A 317 -4.46 7.59 32.54
CA PRO A 317 -4.07 8.12 31.25
C PRO A 317 -4.83 9.43 30.93
N VAL A 318 -4.08 10.45 30.58
CA VAL A 318 -4.61 11.76 30.13
C VAL A 318 -4.24 12.09 28.69
N ALA A 319 -3.30 11.34 28.09
CA ALA A 319 -2.99 11.40 26.68
C ALA A 319 -2.40 10.09 26.18
N LEU A 320 -2.64 9.77 24.91
CA LEU A 320 -1.94 8.77 24.13
C LEU A 320 -0.71 9.45 23.51
N ALA A 321 0.45 9.17 24.09
CA ALA A 321 1.68 9.89 23.81
C ALA A 321 2.05 9.91 22.32
N GLY A 322 2.29 11.08 21.78
CA GLY A 322 2.66 11.28 20.38
C GLY A 322 1.54 11.05 19.36
N VAL A 323 0.33 10.69 19.80
CA VAL A 323 -0.82 10.41 18.90
C VAL A 323 -1.95 11.38 19.13
N MET A 324 -2.59 11.38 20.32
CA MET A 324 -3.74 12.24 20.60
C MET A 324 -3.93 12.45 22.10
N GLY A 325 -4.29 13.69 22.50
CA GLY A 325 -4.66 14.02 23.86
C GLY A 325 -5.94 13.33 24.33
N GLY A 326 -6.12 13.25 25.64
CA GLY A 326 -7.33 12.75 26.27
C GLY A 326 -8.35 13.85 26.53
N ALA A 327 -9.64 13.52 26.43
CA ALA A 327 -10.74 14.44 26.62
C ALA A 327 -10.83 14.97 28.09
N SER A 328 -10.32 14.22 29.07
CA SER A 328 -10.43 14.59 30.49
C SER A 328 -9.66 15.84 30.87
N THR A 329 -8.63 16.21 30.13
CA THR A 329 -7.75 17.34 30.41
C THR A 329 -7.72 18.36 29.27
N GLU A 330 -8.69 18.30 28.37
CA GLU A 330 -8.85 19.22 27.22
C GLU A 330 -8.96 20.69 27.68
N ILE A 331 -8.37 21.59 26.90
CA ILE A 331 -8.50 23.03 27.05
C ILE A 331 -9.90 23.46 26.60
N ASP A 332 -10.61 24.16 27.47
CA ASP A 332 -11.91 24.77 27.17
C ASP A 332 -11.93 26.28 27.48
N ASN A 333 -13.03 26.94 27.20
CA ASN A 333 -13.21 28.39 27.42
C ASN A 333 -13.06 28.85 28.89
N ASN A 334 -13.11 27.92 29.86
CA ASN A 334 -12.96 28.19 31.29
C ASN A 334 -11.55 27.90 31.79
N SER A 335 -10.69 27.31 30.98
CA SER A 335 -9.30 26.98 31.33
C SER A 335 -8.53 28.25 31.67
N LYS A 336 -7.82 28.24 32.79
CA LYS A 336 -7.06 29.39 33.28
C LYS A 336 -5.58 29.08 33.47
N ASN A 337 -5.24 27.81 33.72
CA ASN A 337 -3.88 27.41 33.97
C ASN A 337 -3.56 26.25 33.04
N VAL A 338 -2.51 26.42 32.27
CA VAL A 338 -2.12 25.49 31.18
C VAL A 338 -0.77 24.87 31.47
N VAL A 339 -0.66 23.57 31.24
CA VAL A 339 0.62 22.87 31.13
C VAL A 339 0.90 22.58 29.65
N LEU A 340 1.96 23.20 29.13
CA LEU A 340 2.49 22.88 27.81
C LEU A 340 3.41 21.68 27.90
N GLU A 341 3.29 20.76 26.96
CA GLU A 341 4.13 19.56 26.78
C GLU A 341 4.95 19.67 25.52
N ALA A 342 6.25 19.35 25.63
CA ALA A 342 7.11 19.01 24.50
C ALA A 342 7.94 17.78 24.86
N ALA A 343 7.93 16.75 24.05
CA ALA A 343 8.54 15.46 24.35
C ALA A 343 9.21 14.84 23.13
N VAL A 344 10.03 13.82 23.36
CA VAL A 344 10.59 12.94 22.33
C VAL A 344 10.21 11.51 22.65
N PHE A 345 9.36 10.94 21.80
CA PHE A 345 8.86 9.57 21.88
C PHE A 345 9.53 8.68 20.86
N ASP A 346 9.63 7.36 21.13
CA ASP A 346 10.09 6.38 20.14
C ASP A 346 9.14 6.30 18.95
N GLY A 347 9.64 6.65 17.77
CA GLY A 347 8.84 6.74 16.57
C GLY A 347 8.22 5.40 16.14
N LYS A 348 8.90 4.27 16.43
CA LYS A 348 8.36 2.93 16.11
C LYS A 348 7.14 2.60 16.98
N SER A 349 7.20 2.95 18.25
CA SER A 349 6.09 2.75 19.19
C SER A 349 4.90 3.61 18.81
N VAL A 350 5.12 4.91 18.51
CA VAL A 350 4.06 5.81 18.04
C VAL A 350 3.42 5.28 16.75
N ARG A 351 4.22 4.82 15.80
CA ARG A 351 3.71 4.24 14.53
C ARG A 351 2.86 2.99 14.76
N LYS A 352 3.32 2.06 15.63
CA LYS A 352 2.56 0.86 15.96
C LYS A 352 1.21 1.19 16.59
N THR A 353 1.21 2.10 17.56
CA THR A 353 0.00 2.58 18.25
C THR A 353 -0.98 3.23 17.26
N SER A 354 -0.50 4.18 16.46
CA SER A 354 -1.29 4.87 15.43
C SER A 354 -1.90 3.89 14.42
N SER A 355 -1.13 2.93 13.93
CA SER A 355 -1.60 1.92 12.98
C SER A 355 -2.60 0.97 13.60
N ARG A 356 -2.34 0.46 14.82
CA ARG A 356 -3.24 -0.47 15.51
C ARG A 356 -4.60 0.13 15.82
N LEU A 357 -4.62 1.40 16.23
CA LEU A 357 -5.84 2.13 16.56
C LEU A 357 -6.50 2.78 15.34
N ASN A 358 -5.87 2.66 14.14
CA ASN A 358 -6.27 3.39 12.93
C ASN A 358 -6.48 4.89 13.21
N LEU A 359 -5.58 5.48 14.00
CA LEU A 359 -5.65 6.86 14.48
C LEU A 359 -4.40 7.63 14.03
N ARG A 360 -4.49 8.27 12.89
CA ARG A 360 -3.41 9.08 12.34
C ARG A 360 -3.67 10.56 12.62
N SER A 361 -2.65 11.24 13.16
CA SER A 361 -2.70 12.68 13.46
C SER A 361 -1.45 13.37 12.90
N GLU A 362 -1.47 14.71 12.84
CA GLU A 362 -0.29 15.51 12.50
C GLU A 362 0.86 15.29 13.49
N SER A 363 0.55 14.97 14.73
CA SER A 363 1.49 14.61 15.77
C SER A 363 2.16 13.25 15.48
N SER A 364 1.33 12.20 15.29
CA SER A 364 1.86 10.86 15.02
C SER A 364 2.65 10.78 13.72
N SER A 365 2.23 11.54 12.71
CA SER A 365 2.92 11.61 11.41
C SER A 365 4.33 12.19 11.50
N ARG A 366 4.61 13.03 12.49
CA ARG A 366 5.94 13.57 12.76
C ARG A 366 6.74 12.67 13.67
N PHE A 367 6.18 12.27 14.82
CA PHE A 367 6.90 11.39 15.74
C PHE A 367 7.34 10.06 15.12
N GLU A 368 6.47 9.43 14.28
CA GLU A 368 6.82 8.17 13.63
C GLU A 368 8.04 8.25 12.71
N LYS A 369 8.35 9.45 12.17
CA LYS A 369 9.48 9.71 11.28
C LYS A 369 10.66 10.36 12.00
N GLY A 370 10.48 10.76 13.25
CA GLY A 370 11.46 11.50 14.04
C GLY A 370 11.23 13.00 14.03
N ILE A 371 11.79 13.67 15.03
CA ILE A 371 11.73 15.12 15.22
C ILE A 371 13.12 15.68 15.51
N ASN A 372 13.27 16.99 15.38
CA ASN A 372 14.54 17.66 15.66
C ASN A 372 14.79 17.80 17.16
N ASN A 373 15.74 17.04 17.70
CA ASN A 373 16.10 17.04 19.12
C ASN A 373 16.66 18.39 19.61
N ASP A 374 17.34 19.15 18.72
CA ASP A 374 17.98 20.42 19.10
C ASP A 374 16.97 21.48 19.52
N THR A 375 15.75 21.44 18.98
CA THR A 375 14.77 22.51 19.09
C THR A 375 13.62 22.21 20.05
N VAL A 376 13.59 21.06 20.73
CA VAL A 376 12.49 20.66 21.61
C VAL A 376 12.20 21.69 22.72
N LEU A 377 13.28 22.14 23.41
CA LEU A 377 13.14 23.11 24.50
C LEU A 377 12.93 24.54 23.98
N GLU A 378 13.48 24.87 22.81
CA GLU A 378 13.23 26.14 22.13
C GLU A 378 11.77 26.25 21.72
N ALA A 379 11.21 25.19 21.14
CA ALA A 379 9.79 25.11 20.75
C ALA A 379 8.86 25.27 21.96
N LEU A 380 9.19 24.65 23.08
CA LEU A 380 8.43 24.77 24.33
C LEU A 380 8.40 26.22 24.85
N ASP A 381 9.58 26.88 24.87
CA ASP A 381 9.64 28.29 25.29
C ASP A 381 8.94 29.21 24.29
N PHE A 382 9.10 28.97 23.01
CA PHE A 382 8.43 29.73 21.97
C PHE A 382 6.90 29.66 22.13
N ALA A 383 6.34 28.48 22.38
CA ALA A 383 4.91 28.32 22.67
C ALA A 383 4.47 29.07 23.92
N ALA A 384 5.27 29.00 24.99
CA ALA A 384 4.98 29.72 26.24
C ALA A 384 4.99 31.24 26.03
N ALA A 385 5.96 31.77 25.26
CA ALA A 385 6.00 33.19 24.91
C ALA A 385 4.82 33.61 24.04
N MET A 386 4.37 32.79 23.11
CA MET A 386 3.16 33.05 22.35
C MET A 386 1.90 33.09 23.24
N LEU A 387 1.79 32.22 24.24
CA LEU A 387 0.66 32.26 25.20
C LEU A 387 0.71 33.51 26.07
N GLN A 388 1.87 34.06 26.40
CA GLN A 388 1.96 35.39 27.04
C GLN A 388 1.39 36.48 26.15
N GLU A 389 1.72 36.45 24.87
CA GLU A 389 1.30 37.45 23.89
C GLU A 389 -0.21 37.34 23.54
N LEU A 390 -0.66 36.13 23.21
CA LEU A 390 -1.96 35.88 22.61
C LEU A 390 -3.06 35.51 23.62
N ALA A 391 -2.69 35.03 24.81
CA ALA A 391 -3.62 34.58 25.84
C ALA A 391 -3.45 35.34 27.15
N ASN A 392 -2.63 36.40 27.22
CA ASN A 392 -2.28 37.14 28.40
C ASN A 392 -1.77 36.27 29.57
N GLY A 393 -1.13 35.14 29.23
CA GLY A 393 -0.67 34.15 30.19
C GLY A 393 0.53 34.62 31.02
N THR A 394 0.62 34.14 32.25
CA THR A 394 1.77 34.32 33.14
C THR A 394 2.62 33.07 33.17
N VAL A 395 3.79 33.08 32.61
CA VAL A 395 4.67 31.92 32.56
C VAL A 395 5.46 31.77 33.86
N LEU A 396 5.32 30.65 34.53
CA LEU A 396 6.06 30.39 35.77
C LEU A 396 7.55 30.13 35.51
N ALA A 397 8.39 30.42 36.53
CA ALA A 397 9.85 30.31 36.39
C ALA A 397 10.30 28.87 36.21
N GLY A 398 11.18 28.68 35.22
CA GLY A 398 11.83 27.43 34.92
C GLY A 398 10.96 26.45 34.10
N ARG A 399 11.62 25.48 33.51
CA ARG A 399 11.03 24.32 32.88
C ARG A 399 11.02 23.15 33.85
N VAL A 400 10.00 22.28 33.80
CA VAL A 400 9.99 21.03 34.57
C VAL A 400 10.24 19.91 33.55
N GLN A 401 11.37 19.21 33.71
CA GLN A 401 11.84 18.25 32.70
C GLN A 401 12.35 16.96 33.33
N ALA A 402 12.11 15.83 32.67
CA ALA A 402 12.74 14.54 32.92
C ALA A 402 13.38 14.02 31.63
N GLY A 403 14.45 13.24 31.76
CA GLY A 403 15.22 12.75 30.61
C GLY A 403 16.05 13.81 29.91
N SER A 404 16.69 13.43 28.84
CA SER A 404 17.51 14.29 27.98
C SER A 404 17.60 13.72 26.58
N VAL A 405 17.89 14.57 25.62
CA VAL A 405 18.17 14.17 24.23
C VAL A 405 19.61 14.46 23.88
N ASP A 406 20.16 13.66 22.97
CA ASP A 406 21.47 13.92 22.41
C ASP A 406 21.36 15.00 21.33
N THR A 407 22.07 16.11 21.55
CA THR A 407 22.13 17.26 20.63
C THR A 407 23.47 17.37 19.91
N GLU A 408 24.44 16.48 20.19
CA GLU A 408 25.74 16.50 19.54
C GLU A 408 25.60 16.14 18.04
N PRO A 409 26.20 16.93 17.13
CA PRO A 409 26.16 16.65 15.69
C PRO A 409 26.75 15.27 15.35
N VAL A 410 26.11 14.58 14.41
CA VAL A 410 26.60 13.29 13.91
C VAL A 410 27.85 13.51 13.05
N GLN A 411 28.91 12.75 13.30
CA GLN A 411 30.15 12.84 12.53
C GLN A 411 30.20 11.73 11.48
N VAL A 412 30.19 12.10 10.19
CA VAL A 412 30.26 11.15 9.07
C VAL A 412 31.49 11.46 8.23
N SER A 413 32.35 10.46 8.01
CA SER A 413 33.59 10.62 7.25
C SER A 413 33.49 9.96 5.88
N THR A 414 34.11 10.62 4.87
CA THR A 414 34.24 10.10 3.50
C THR A 414 35.49 10.68 2.83
N SER A 415 35.70 10.47 1.54
CA SER A 415 36.76 11.07 0.73
C SER A 415 36.20 11.61 -0.60
N LEU A 416 36.96 12.56 -1.18
CA LEU A 416 36.60 13.10 -2.50
C LEU A 416 36.59 12.02 -3.59
N ASP A 417 37.54 11.09 -3.54
CA ASP A 417 37.60 9.97 -4.47
C ASP A 417 36.37 9.11 -4.39
N TYR A 418 35.93 8.76 -3.16
CA TYR A 418 34.70 7.99 -2.97
C TYR A 418 33.46 8.69 -3.58
N VAL A 419 33.32 10.00 -3.36
CA VAL A 419 32.22 10.79 -3.92
C VAL A 419 32.28 10.77 -5.45
N ASN A 420 33.44 11.10 -6.04
CA ASN A 420 33.57 11.16 -7.50
C ASN A 420 33.36 9.83 -8.18
N VAL A 421 33.86 8.72 -7.60
CA VAL A 421 33.66 7.37 -8.13
C VAL A 421 32.17 6.98 -8.09
N ARG A 422 31.44 7.35 -7.02
CA ARG A 422 30.01 7.04 -6.89
C ARG A 422 29.14 7.85 -7.84
N LEU A 423 29.45 9.12 -8.04
CA LEU A 423 28.68 10.02 -8.90
C LEU A 423 29.13 10.02 -10.37
N GLY A 424 30.31 9.46 -10.64
CA GLY A 424 30.94 9.52 -11.97
C GLY A 424 31.37 10.93 -12.33
N THR A 425 31.75 11.76 -11.36
CA THR A 425 32.08 13.18 -11.51
C THR A 425 33.58 13.45 -11.29
N GLU A 426 33.98 14.67 -11.56
CA GLU A 426 35.34 15.21 -11.27
C GLU A 426 35.23 16.48 -10.38
N LEU A 427 34.41 16.40 -9.33
CA LEU A 427 34.23 17.48 -8.37
C LEU A 427 35.56 17.78 -7.67
N THR A 428 35.79 19.05 -7.34
CA THR A 428 36.91 19.49 -6.51
C THR A 428 36.50 19.49 -5.03
N PHE A 429 37.48 19.52 -4.13
CA PHE A 429 37.17 19.62 -2.70
C PHE A 429 36.45 20.95 -2.37
N ALA A 430 36.73 22.03 -3.09
CA ALA A 430 36.03 23.30 -2.94
C ALA A 430 34.55 23.22 -3.32
N ASP A 431 34.18 22.38 -4.30
CA ASP A 431 32.79 22.15 -4.63
C ASP A 431 32.04 21.43 -3.47
N ILE A 432 32.74 20.50 -2.82
CA ILE A 432 32.22 19.79 -1.63
C ILE A 432 32.05 20.77 -0.45
N GLU A 433 33.01 21.64 -0.22
CA GLU A 433 32.94 22.69 0.82
C GLU A 433 31.75 23.62 0.57
N ASP A 434 31.51 24.07 -0.65
CA ASP A 434 30.39 24.93 -1.02
C ASP A 434 29.03 24.23 -0.76
N VAL A 435 28.91 22.95 -1.11
CA VAL A 435 27.68 22.18 -0.88
C VAL A 435 27.37 22.10 0.61
N PHE A 436 28.30 21.68 1.44
CA PHE A 436 28.06 21.55 2.87
C PHE A 436 27.90 22.92 3.57
N ALA A 437 28.55 23.97 3.09
CA ALA A 437 28.33 25.32 3.58
C ALA A 437 26.88 25.78 3.30
N LYS A 438 26.32 25.52 2.09
CA LYS A 438 24.93 25.80 1.75
C LYS A 438 23.93 25.03 2.62
N LEU A 439 24.23 23.77 2.94
CA LEU A 439 23.43 22.94 3.84
C LEU A 439 23.58 23.35 5.31
N GLY A 440 24.55 24.19 5.65
CA GLY A 440 24.86 24.57 7.03
C GLY A 440 25.48 23.43 7.84
N PHE A 441 26.24 22.54 7.19
CA PHE A 441 26.98 21.47 7.84
C PHE A 441 28.44 21.89 8.06
N GLY A 442 28.99 21.48 9.21
CA GLY A 442 30.41 21.66 9.46
C GLY A 442 31.26 20.68 8.64
N LEU A 443 32.43 21.11 8.14
CA LEU A 443 33.33 20.23 7.42
C LEU A 443 34.75 20.42 7.92
N THR A 444 35.50 19.33 8.14
CA THR A 444 36.89 19.32 8.57
C THR A 444 37.67 18.24 7.80
N GLY A 445 38.97 18.51 7.53
CA GLY A 445 39.80 17.55 6.79
C GLY A 445 40.25 18.11 5.43
N ASP A 446 40.54 17.19 4.51
CA ASP A 446 41.02 17.50 3.15
C ASP A 446 40.41 16.49 2.13
N ALA A 447 40.85 16.56 0.87
CA ALA A 447 40.37 15.72 -0.21
C ALA A 447 40.53 14.20 0.05
N ASP A 448 41.61 13.82 0.72
CA ASP A 448 41.88 12.40 1.00
C ASP A 448 40.94 11.85 2.05
N LYS A 449 40.58 12.64 3.05
CA LYS A 449 39.65 12.29 4.11
C LYS A 449 39.05 13.53 4.76
N PHE A 450 37.76 13.66 4.69
CA PHE A 450 37.04 14.71 5.40
C PHE A 450 35.92 14.14 6.26
N THR A 451 35.57 14.89 7.29
CA THR A 451 34.47 14.57 8.21
C THR A 451 33.44 15.70 8.19
N VAL A 452 32.21 15.33 7.98
CA VAL A 452 31.07 16.26 7.99
C VAL A 452 30.38 16.18 9.33
N SER A 453 30.20 17.33 9.97
CA SER A 453 29.44 17.48 11.21
C SER A 453 27.98 17.79 10.85
N VAL A 454 27.14 16.78 10.93
CA VAL A 454 25.74 16.84 10.52
C VAL A 454 24.87 17.29 11.70
N PRO A 455 24.15 18.43 11.62
CA PRO A 455 23.29 18.88 12.70
C PRO A 455 22.10 17.93 12.89
N ARG A 456 21.57 17.85 14.12
CA ARG A 456 20.49 16.92 14.50
C ARG A 456 19.18 17.13 13.75
N ARG A 457 18.97 18.28 13.14
CA ARG A 457 17.83 18.50 12.23
C ARG A 457 17.83 17.56 11.01
N ARG A 458 18.98 16.93 10.68
CA ARG A 458 19.15 15.96 9.60
C ARG A 458 19.53 14.59 10.18
N TRP A 459 18.59 14.01 10.92
CA TRP A 459 18.76 12.68 11.55
C TRP A 459 18.74 11.52 10.56
N ASP A 460 18.41 11.77 9.30
CA ASP A 460 18.47 10.84 8.18
C ASP A 460 19.90 10.54 7.73
N ILE A 461 20.86 11.43 8.01
CA ILE A 461 22.24 11.34 7.53
C ILE A 461 23.10 10.67 8.60
N SER A 462 23.55 9.44 8.31
CA SER A 462 24.34 8.63 9.25
C SER A 462 25.51 7.88 8.63
N ILE A 463 25.53 7.70 7.32
CA ILE A 463 26.57 6.98 6.57
C ILE A 463 27.10 7.81 5.40
N GLN A 464 28.26 7.42 4.88
CA GLN A 464 28.87 8.14 3.76
C GLN A 464 28.02 8.20 2.48
N ALA A 465 27.14 7.23 2.26
CA ALA A 465 26.23 7.25 1.12
C ALA A 465 25.23 8.42 1.22
N ASP A 466 24.79 8.76 2.42
CA ASP A 466 23.89 9.90 2.65
C ASP A 466 24.58 11.22 2.31
N LEU A 467 25.90 11.33 2.58
CA LEU A 467 26.69 12.51 2.16
C LEU A 467 26.80 12.61 0.63
N VAL A 468 26.90 11.48 -0.07
CA VAL A 468 26.92 11.45 -1.55
C VAL A 468 25.58 11.92 -2.10
N GLU A 469 24.46 11.53 -1.49
CA GLU A 469 23.12 12.01 -1.85
C GLU A 469 23.03 13.54 -1.69
N GLU A 470 23.44 14.07 -0.56
CA GLU A 470 23.41 15.52 -0.30
C GLU A 470 24.26 16.31 -1.34
N ILE A 471 25.44 15.78 -1.67
CA ILE A 471 26.29 16.40 -2.70
C ILE A 471 25.59 16.34 -4.07
N ALA A 472 25.08 15.18 -4.46
CA ALA A 472 24.46 14.98 -5.76
C ALA A 472 23.24 15.88 -5.98
N ARG A 473 22.36 15.97 -4.98
CA ARG A 473 21.12 16.75 -5.10
C ARG A 473 21.37 18.28 -5.12
N ILE A 474 22.32 18.79 -4.33
CA ILE A 474 22.66 20.22 -4.32
C ILE A 474 23.52 20.60 -5.55
N TYR A 475 24.41 19.70 -5.98
CA TYR A 475 25.14 19.87 -7.24
C TYR A 475 24.19 19.89 -8.45
N GLY A 476 23.20 19.04 -8.46
CA GLY A 476 22.14 18.90 -9.47
C GLY A 476 22.27 17.59 -10.23
N TYR A 477 21.25 16.74 -10.12
CA TYR A 477 21.20 15.43 -10.82
C TYR A 477 21.29 15.57 -12.34
N GLU A 478 20.80 16.68 -12.88
CA GLU A 478 20.89 17.00 -14.32
C GLU A 478 22.31 17.20 -14.84
N LYS A 479 23.27 17.43 -13.94
CA LYS A 479 24.70 17.62 -14.27
C LYS A 479 25.50 16.33 -14.16
N LEU A 480 24.90 15.26 -13.60
CA LEU A 480 25.61 13.99 -13.47
C LEU A 480 25.79 13.33 -14.86
N PRO A 481 26.98 12.77 -15.14
CA PRO A 481 27.23 12.14 -16.43
C PRO A 481 26.38 10.87 -16.62
N THR A 482 25.81 10.73 -17.79
CA THR A 482 25.14 9.48 -18.18
C THR A 482 26.18 8.51 -18.74
N THR A 483 26.43 7.42 -18.03
CA THR A 483 27.38 6.38 -18.43
C THR A 483 26.69 5.05 -18.66
N LEU A 484 27.25 4.24 -19.54
CA LEU A 484 26.84 2.85 -19.70
C LEU A 484 27.56 1.96 -18.66
N PRO A 485 26.88 0.96 -18.07
CA PRO A 485 27.53 0.00 -17.20
C PRO A 485 28.63 -0.75 -17.97
N GLU A 486 29.83 -0.81 -17.39
CA GLU A 486 30.90 -1.67 -17.87
C GLU A 486 30.75 -3.04 -17.23
N ALA A 487 30.46 -4.04 -18.03
CA ALA A 487 30.37 -5.44 -17.58
C ALA A 487 31.01 -6.35 -18.60
N ALA A 488 31.64 -7.41 -18.15
CA ALA A 488 32.06 -8.48 -19.04
C ALA A 488 30.83 -9.07 -19.72
N GLY A 489 30.85 -9.12 -21.06
CA GLY A 489 29.78 -9.74 -21.82
C GLY A 489 29.74 -11.24 -21.51
N THR A 490 28.70 -11.71 -20.86
CA THR A 490 28.41 -13.14 -20.68
C THR A 490 27.24 -13.52 -21.56
N ALA A 491 27.32 -14.69 -22.19
CA ALA A 491 26.20 -15.25 -22.94
C ALA A 491 25.01 -15.45 -21.98
N GLY A 492 23.85 -14.89 -22.32
CA GLY A 492 22.63 -15.16 -21.56
C GLY A 492 22.19 -16.60 -21.75
N GLU A 493 21.89 -17.30 -20.68
CA GLU A 493 21.38 -18.66 -20.69
C GLU A 493 20.12 -18.77 -19.84
N LEU A 494 19.21 -19.66 -20.21
CA LEU A 494 18.04 -19.96 -19.40
C LEU A 494 18.43 -20.92 -18.27
N THR A 495 17.89 -20.70 -17.08
CA THR A 495 17.93 -21.72 -16.04
C THR A 495 17.11 -22.94 -16.47
N GLU A 496 17.37 -24.12 -15.89
CA GLU A 496 16.62 -25.34 -16.16
C GLU A 496 15.13 -25.17 -15.96
N THR A 497 14.72 -24.49 -14.88
CA THR A 497 13.32 -24.15 -14.58
C THR A 497 12.72 -23.27 -15.69
N GLN A 498 13.45 -22.26 -16.15
CA GLN A 498 12.98 -21.39 -17.23
C GLN A 498 12.84 -22.14 -18.55
N ALA A 499 13.79 -23.01 -18.86
CA ALA A 499 13.74 -23.86 -20.05
C ALA A 499 12.56 -24.84 -19.98
N LEU A 500 12.34 -25.49 -18.85
CA LEU A 500 11.19 -26.35 -18.60
C LEU A 500 9.87 -25.59 -18.80
N ARG A 501 9.71 -24.45 -18.16
CA ARG A 501 8.47 -23.65 -18.30
C ARG A 501 8.19 -23.26 -19.76
N ARG A 502 9.22 -22.88 -20.52
CA ARG A 502 9.07 -22.59 -21.97
C ARG A 502 8.69 -23.82 -22.75
N LYS A 503 9.30 -24.98 -22.45
CA LYS A 503 9.00 -26.27 -23.12
C LYS A 503 7.55 -26.68 -22.84
N VAL A 504 7.10 -26.62 -21.57
CA VAL A 504 5.72 -26.92 -21.17
C VAL A 504 4.72 -26.00 -21.87
N ARG A 505 5.00 -24.69 -21.92
CA ARG A 505 4.16 -23.71 -22.64
C ARG A 505 4.00 -24.10 -24.13
N THR A 506 5.09 -24.34 -24.81
CA THR A 506 5.07 -24.73 -26.24
C THR A 506 4.30 -26.03 -26.46
N ILE A 507 4.41 -27.01 -25.55
CA ILE A 507 3.65 -28.27 -25.67
C ILE A 507 2.16 -28.01 -25.44
N ALA A 508 1.78 -27.22 -24.45
CA ALA A 508 0.39 -26.89 -24.14
C ALA A 508 -0.27 -26.12 -25.27
N GLU A 509 0.41 -25.14 -25.83
CA GLU A 509 -0.06 -24.39 -27.02
C GLU A 509 -0.20 -25.30 -28.24
N GLY A 510 0.78 -26.20 -28.46
CA GLY A 510 0.72 -27.19 -29.51
C GLY A 510 -0.40 -28.23 -29.36
N ALA A 511 -0.90 -28.43 -28.12
CA ALA A 511 -2.08 -29.24 -27.82
C ALA A 511 -3.40 -28.46 -27.97
N GLY A 512 -3.36 -27.19 -28.38
CA GLY A 512 -4.53 -26.34 -28.60
C GLY A 512 -5.04 -25.61 -27.36
N LEU A 513 -4.23 -25.49 -26.31
CA LEU A 513 -4.60 -24.77 -25.10
C LEU A 513 -4.17 -23.30 -25.20
N THR A 514 -4.93 -22.43 -24.56
CA THR A 514 -4.65 -20.99 -24.45
C THR A 514 -4.19 -20.64 -23.05
N GLU A 515 -3.07 -19.91 -22.92
CA GLU A 515 -2.56 -19.49 -21.61
C GLU A 515 -3.49 -18.48 -20.95
N ILE A 516 -3.71 -18.68 -19.65
CA ILE A 516 -4.38 -17.71 -18.78
C ILE A 516 -3.49 -17.38 -17.58
N ILE A 517 -3.81 -16.29 -16.91
CA ILE A 517 -3.24 -15.91 -15.62
C ILE A 517 -4.41 -15.64 -14.67
N SER A 518 -4.53 -16.46 -13.65
CA SER A 518 -5.52 -16.29 -12.59
C SER A 518 -4.90 -15.72 -11.31
N TYR A 519 -5.73 -15.27 -10.39
CA TYR A 519 -5.25 -14.76 -9.10
C TYR A 519 -4.71 -15.90 -8.21
N ALA A 520 -3.58 -15.63 -7.56
CA ALA A 520 -3.07 -16.50 -6.51
C ALA A 520 -3.90 -16.42 -5.21
N LEU A 521 -4.64 -15.33 -5.04
CA LEU A 521 -5.55 -15.12 -3.91
C LEU A 521 -6.97 -15.54 -4.29
N THR A 522 -7.62 -16.26 -3.38
CA THR A 522 -9.00 -16.76 -3.54
C THR A 522 -9.70 -16.79 -2.18
N THR A 523 -10.89 -17.39 -2.11
CA THR A 523 -11.55 -17.64 -0.81
C THR A 523 -10.93 -18.86 -0.10
N PRO A 524 -11.02 -18.95 1.23
CA PRO A 524 -10.51 -20.09 1.98
C PRO A 524 -11.03 -21.45 1.47
N GLU A 525 -12.31 -21.53 1.09
CA GLU A 525 -12.95 -22.76 0.61
C GLU A 525 -12.36 -23.19 -0.74
N LYS A 526 -12.25 -22.25 -1.69
CA LYS A 526 -11.68 -22.52 -3.02
C LYS A 526 -10.19 -22.83 -2.97
N ALA A 527 -9.49 -22.25 -2.01
CA ALA A 527 -8.06 -22.50 -1.85
C ALA A 527 -7.72 -23.98 -1.71
N VAL A 528 -8.56 -24.75 -1.03
CA VAL A 528 -8.31 -26.17 -0.71
C VAL A 528 -9.18 -27.14 -1.52
N GLU A 529 -10.15 -26.67 -2.29
CA GLU A 529 -11.21 -27.50 -2.89
C GLU A 529 -10.69 -28.65 -3.77
N PHE A 530 -9.61 -28.44 -4.50
CA PHE A 530 -8.96 -29.43 -5.37
C PHE A 530 -7.54 -29.80 -4.92
N ALA A 531 -7.10 -29.33 -3.75
CA ALA A 531 -5.78 -29.64 -3.24
C ALA A 531 -5.64 -31.16 -3.02
N VAL A 532 -4.57 -31.76 -3.56
CA VAL A 532 -4.28 -33.18 -3.39
C VAL A 532 -4.05 -33.53 -1.92
N THR A 533 -3.31 -32.68 -1.23
CA THR A 533 -3.08 -32.77 0.22
C THR A 533 -3.26 -31.39 0.82
N PRO A 534 -4.46 -31.06 1.32
CA PRO A 534 -4.70 -29.77 1.95
C PRO A 534 -3.76 -29.54 3.14
N THR A 535 -3.15 -28.37 3.18
CA THR A 535 -2.28 -27.91 4.27
C THR A 535 -2.92 -26.76 5.02
N ASN A 536 -2.22 -26.16 5.99
CA ASN A 536 -2.72 -24.97 6.66
C ASN A 536 -2.94 -23.85 5.64
N LEU A 537 -3.96 -23.00 5.87
CA LEU A 537 -4.20 -21.85 5.02
C LEU A 537 -3.24 -20.71 5.37
N THR A 538 -2.73 -20.07 4.33
CA THR A 538 -2.07 -18.78 4.46
C THR A 538 -3.06 -17.69 4.06
N GLU A 539 -3.54 -16.95 5.04
CA GLU A 539 -4.52 -15.87 4.86
C GLU A 539 -3.85 -14.51 5.01
N LEU A 540 -4.34 -13.53 4.25
CA LEU A 540 -3.91 -12.14 4.39
C LEU A 540 -4.46 -11.55 5.68
N MET A 541 -3.63 -10.83 6.43
CA MET A 541 -4.05 -10.13 7.66
C MET A 541 -5.08 -9.03 7.35
N TRP A 542 -4.93 -8.36 6.23
CA TRP A 542 -5.80 -7.26 5.77
C TRP A 542 -6.12 -7.44 4.29
N PRO A 543 -7.05 -8.34 3.93
CA PRO A 543 -7.43 -8.52 2.54
C PRO A 543 -8.23 -7.31 2.04
N MET A 544 -7.98 -6.88 0.80
CA MET A 544 -8.76 -5.80 0.18
C MET A 544 -10.22 -6.19 0.00
N THR A 545 -10.47 -7.48 -0.29
CA THR A 545 -11.83 -8.05 -0.44
C THR A 545 -11.84 -9.47 0.12
N VAL A 546 -12.99 -9.93 0.61
CA VAL A 546 -13.15 -11.26 1.24
C VAL A 546 -12.87 -12.39 0.26
N ASP A 547 -13.22 -12.21 -1.02
CA ASP A 547 -13.00 -13.19 -2.10
C ASP A 547 -11.53 -13.32 -2.54
N ARG A 548 -10.62 -12.54 -1.94
CA ARG A 548 -9.18 -12.52 -2.20
C ARG A 548 -8.37 -12.56 -0.91
N SER A 549 -8.75 -13.43 0.03
CA SER A 549 -8.20 -13.45 1.39
C SER A 549 -7.20 -14.57 1.66
N ALA A 550 -7.19 -15.65 0.88
CA ALA A 550 -6.33 -16.81 1.10
C ALA A 550 -5.49 -17.16 -0.13
N LEU A 551 -4.26 -17.63 0.08
CA LEU A 551 -3.41 -18.14 -0.99
C LEU A 551 -3.90 -19.52 -1.46
N ARG A 552 -3.97 -19.72 -2.77
CA ARG A 552 -4.43 -20.94 -3.42
C ARG A 552 -3.50 -22.13 -3.15
N GLN A 553 -4.06 -23.30 -2.82
CA GLN A 553 -3.38 -24.59 -2.75
C GLN A 553 -3.69 -25.46 -3.98
N ASN A 554 -4.48 -24.99 -4.92
CA ASN A 554 -4.76 -25.56 -6.23
C ASN A 554 -4.98 -24.48 -7.27
N MET A 555 -4.81 -24.79 -8.52
CA MET A 555 -5.06 -23.89 -9.65
C MET A 555 -6.42 -24.12 -10.29
N VAL A 556 -7.00 -25.30 -10.08
CA VAL A 556 -8.23 -25.74 -10.75
C VAL A 556 -9.39 -24.82 -10.43
N SER A 557 -9.60 -24.42 -9.17
CA SER A 557 -10.70 -23.53 -8.79
C SER A 557 -10.69 -22.20 -9.56
N GLY A 558 -9.53 -21.58 -9.74
CA GLY A 558 -9.37 -20.36 -10.55
C GLY A 558 -9.62 -20.58 -12.05
N MET A 559 -9.25 -21.77 -12.56
CA MET A 559 -9.55 -22.15 -13.93
C MET A 559 -11.05 -22.36 -14.16
N LEU A 560 -11.74 -23.01 -13.21
CA LEU A 560 -13.20 -23.19 -13.31
C LEU A 560 -13.95 -21.85 -13.27
N ASP A 561 -13.49 -20.87 -12.50
CA ASP A 561 -14.02 -19.50 -12.56
C ASP A 561 -13.83 -18.88 -13.95
N THR A 562 -12.67 -19.13 -14.58
CA THR A 562 -12.40 -18.66 -15.95
C THR A 562 -13.25 -19.37 -16.99
N VAL A 563 -13.49 -20.68 -16.84
CA VAL A 563 -14.44 -21.43 -17.69
C VAL A 563 -15.85 -20.84 -17.55
N ALA A 564 -16.31 -20.62 -16.31
CA ALA A 564 -17.61 -20.02 -16.03
C ALA A 564 -17.75 -18.62 -16.65
N TYR A 565 -16.72 -17.80 -16.54
CA TYR A 565 -16.68 -16.48 -17.15
C TYR A 565 -16.87 -16.54 -18.67
N ASN A 566 -16.18 -17.46 -19.34
CA ASN A 566 -16.27 -17.63 -20.80
C ASN A 566 -17.64 -18.20 -21.21
N VAL A 567 -18.11 -19.25 -20.58
CA VAL A 567 -19.41 -19.88 -20.88
C VAL A 567 -20.57 -18.88 -20.73
N ASN A 568 -20.57 -18.07 -19.68
CA ASN A 568 -21.55 -17.02 -19.46
C ASN A 568 -21.54 -15.95 -20.60
N ARG A 569 -20.41 -15.81 -21.31
CA ARG A 569 -20.26 -14.93 -22.48
C ARG A 569 -20.43 -15.64 -23.80
N LYS A 570 -21.00 -16.84 -23.76
CA LYS A 570 -21.29 -17.67 -24.96
C LYS A 570 -20.06 -18.27 -25.65
N ASN A 571 -18.88 -18.25 -24.99
CA ASN A 571 -17.71 -19.00 -25.42
C ASN A 571 -17.80 -20.41 -24.85
N SER A 572 -18.49 -21.32 -25.57
CA SER A 572 -18.80 -22.66 -25.06
C SER A 572 -17.64 -23.64 -25.14
N ASN A 573 -16.70 -23.43 -26.07
CA ASN A 573 -15.55 -24.29 -26.28
C ASN A 573 -14.33 -23.63 -25.61
N VAL A 574 -13.96 -24.09 -24.45
CA VAL A 574 -12.90 -23.53 -23.62
C VAL A 574 -11.79 -24.53 -23.47
N ALA A 575 -10.56 -24.14 -23.84
CA ALA A 575 -9.36 -24.95 -23.69
C ALA A 575 -8.24 -24.02 -23.19
N ILE A 576 -8.01 -24.04 -21.88
CA ILE A 576 -7.11 -23.09 -21.20
C ILE A 576 -6.08 -23.82 -20.34
N TYR A 577 -4.90 -23.20 -20.17
CA TYR A 577 -3.89 -23.66 -19.23
C TYR A 577 -3.25 -22.50 -18.48
N GLU A 578 -2.61 -22.82 -17.38
CA GLU A 578 -1.81 -21.87 -16.59
C GLU A 578 -0.56 -22.58 -16.05
N ILE A 579 0.58 -21.87 -16.06
CA ILE A 579 1.78 -22.24 -15.34
C ILE A 579 1.98 -21.23 -14.22
N GLY A 580 1.66 -21.64 -13.01
CA GLY A 580 1.66 -20.76 -11.84
C GLY A 580 2.24 -21.46 -10.61
N LYS A 581 1.97 -20.87 -9.46
CA LYS A 581 2.35 -21.44 -8.17
C LYS A 581 1.13 -21.76 -7.34
N VAL A 582 1.22 -22.82 -6.57
CA VAL A 582 0.36 -23.11 -5.42
C VAL A 582 1.17 -23.00 -4.15
N PHE A 583 0.52 -22.79 -3.02
CA PHE A 583 1.15 -22.41 -1.77
C PHE A 583 0.77 -23.40 -0.67
N GLU A 584 1.75 -24.20 -0.25
CA GLU A 584 1.57 -25.23 0.78
C GLU A 584 2.19 -24.77 2.10
N GLN A 585 1.38 -24.65 3.15
CA GLN A 585 1.82 -24.22 4.46
C GLN A 585 1.83 -25.40 5.44
N ASN A 586 3.02 -25.94 5.67
CA ASN A 586 3.21 -27.08 6.56
C ASN A 586 3.56 -26.68 8.01
N GLY A 587 3.91 -25.40 8.23
CA GLY A 587 4.25 -24.82 9.53
C GLY A 587 3.18 -23.87 10.07
N ASN A 588 3.60 -22.93 10.94
CA ASN A 588 2.74 -21.89 11.46
C ASN A 588 2.63 -20.74 10.44
N PRO A 589 1.45 -20.46 9.86
CA PRO A 589 1.29 -19.43 8.85
C PRO A 589 1.56 -18.00 9.34
N LYS A 590 1.70 -17.78 10.66
CA LYS A 590 2.06 -16.49 11.25
C LYS A 590 3.58 -16.29 11.41
N GLU A 591 4.35 -17.36 11.32
CA GLU A 591 5.79 -17.34 11.59
C GLU A 591 6.62 -17.78 10.39
N GLU A 592 6.04 -18.61 9.51
CA GLU A 592 6.75 -19.21 8.39
C GLU A 592 6.05 -18.89 7.06
N LEU A 593 6.85 -18.72 6.02
CA LEU A 593 6.34 -18.55 4.66
C LEU A 593 5.89 -19.91 4.10
N PRO A 594 4.83 -19.97 3.27
CA PRO A 594 4.43 -21.19 2.61
C PRO A 594 5.45 -21.63 1.56
N ASN A 595 5.49 -22.92 1.29
CA ASN A 595 6.24 -23.48 0.18
C ASN A 595 5.55 -23.11 -1.14
N GLU A 596 6.30 -22.60 -2.09
CA GLU A 596 5.82 -22.23 -3.41
C GLU A 596 6.12 -23.36 -4.40
N ILE A 597 5.10 -24.05 -4.87
CA ILE A 597 5.22 -25.18 -5.80
C ILE A 597 4.88 -24.72 -7.21
N ASN A 598 5.82 -24.86 -8.14
CA ASN A 598 5.53 -24.62 -9.55
C ASN A 598 4.57 -25.69 -10.06
N THR A 599 3.47 -25.26 -10.64
CA THR A 599 2.35 -26.12 -11.02
C THR A 599 1.91 -25.79 -12.44
N PHE A 600 1.60 -26.82 -13.23
CA PHE A 600 0.89 -26.72 -14.50
C PHE A 600 -0.51 -27.24 -14.32
N ALA A 601 -1.49 -26.49 -14.80
CA ALA A 601 -2.86 -26.97 -14.84
C ALA A 601 -3.55 -26.58 -16.15
N PHE A 602 -4.56 -27.36 -16.54
CA PHE A 602 -5.44 -26.99 -17.64
C PHE A 602 -6.90 -27.34 -17.34
N ALA A 603 -7.80 -26.68 -18.06
CA ALA A 603 -9.24 -26.98 -18.07
C ALA A 603 -9.74 -26.97 -19.51
N ILE A 604 -10.52 -27.98 -19.88
CA ILE A 604 -11.13 -28.11 -21.20
C ILE A 604 -12.62 -28.41 -21.06
N SER A 605 -13.43 -27.74 -21.88
CA SER A 605 -14.89 -27.90 -21.87
C SER A 605 -15.46 -27.63 -23.27
N GLY A 606 -16.57 -28.26 -23.61
CA GLY A 606 -17.24 -28.09 -24.89
C GLY A 606 -16.76 -29.05 -25.97
N LEU A 607 -16.37 -28.55 -27.15
CA LEU A 607 -16.02 -29.35 -28.30
C LEU A 607 -14.55 -29.22 -28.64
N VAL A 608 -13.87 -30.33 -28.90
CA VAL A 608 -12.54 -30.39 -29.55
C VAL A 608 -12.63 -29.95 -31.01
N ALA A 609 -13.68 -30.40 -31.70
CA ALA A 609 -13.96 -30.05 -33.08
C ALA A 609 -15.43 -29.70 -33.25
N GLU A 610 -15.69 -28.57 -33.88
CA GLU A 610 -17.05 -28.18 -34.25
C GLU A 610 -17.48 -28.94 -35.50
N LYS A 611 -18.80 -29.07 -35.67
CA LYS A 611 -19.36 -29.70 -36.85
C LYS A 611 -19.18 -28.81 -38.05
N ASP A 612 -18.56 -29.37 -39.09
CA ASP A 612 -18.51 -28.78 -40.43
C ASP A 612 -18.93 -29.81 -41.50
N PHE A 613 -18.57 -29.55 -42.74
CA PHE A 613 -18.89 -30.45 -43.84
C PHE A 613 -18.04 -31.76 -43.89
N GLN A 614 -16.92 -31.78 -43.22
CA GLN A 614 -15.99 -32.93 -43.15
C GLN A 614 -15.92 -33.53 -41.74
N THR A 615 -16.13 -32.74 -40.72
CA THR A 615 -15.89 -33.10 -39.32
C THR A 615 -17.22 -33.21 -38.54
N LYS A 616 -17.39 -34.27 -37.76
CA LYS A 616 -18.46 -34.37 -36.78
C LYS A 616 -18.12 -33.60 -35.52
N ALA A 617 -19.11 -33.01 -34.88
CA ALA A 617 -18.93 -32.44 -33.55
C ALA A 617 -18.34 -33.49 -32.59
N THR A 618 -17.19 -33.20 -32.03
CA THR A 618 -16.49 -34.10 -31.10
C THR A 618 -16.37 -33.42 -29.75
N PRO A 619 -17.13 -33.88 -28.74
CA PRO A 619 -17.03 -33.31 -27.38
C PRO A 619 -15.68 -33.69 -26.76
N VAL A 620 -15.23 -32.86 -25.83
CA VAL A 620 -14.11 -33.20 -24.95
C VAL A 620 -14.50 -34.39 -24.06
N ASP A 621 -13.56 -35.26 -23.80
CA ASP A 621 -13.74 -36.39 -22.89
C ASP A 621 -12.49 -36.67 -22.06
N PHE A 622 -12.56 -37.70 -21.20
CA PHE A 622 -11.43 -38.13 -20.36
C PHE A 622 -10.20 -38.50 -21.20
N PHE A 623 -10.38 -39.17 -22.34
CA PHE A 623 -9.28 -39.64 -23.15
C PHE A 623 -8.56 -38.51 -23.90
N TYR A 624 -9.31 -37.49 -24.29
CA TYR A 624 -8.73 -36.29 -24.85
C TYR A 624 -7.87 -35.55 -23.81
N ALA A 625 -8.39 -35.34 -22.59
CA ALA A 625 -7.65 -34.76 -21.49
C ALA A 625 -6.39 -35.57 -21.15
N LYS A 626 -6.51 -36.90 -21.10
CA LYS A 626 -5.40 -37.82 -20.86
C LYS A 626 -4.33 -37.72 -21.98
N GLY A 627 -4.78 -37.62 -23.24
CA GLY A 627 -3.86 -37.47 -24.39
C GLY A 627 -3.02 -36.19 -24.31
N ILE A 628 -3.57 -35.08 -23.78
CA ILE A 628 -2.80 -33.86 -23.54
C ILE A 628 -1.70 -34.09 -22.48
N VAL A 629 -2.05 -34.79 -21.39
CA VAL A 629 -1.08 -35.09 -20.31
C VAL A 629 -0.02 -36.09 -20.82
N GLU A 630 -0.41 -37.12 -21.56
CA GLU A 630 0.51 -38.09 -22.20
C GLU A 630 1.49 -37.38 -23.13
N ALA A 631 0.99 -36.49 -24.01
CA ALA A 631 1.83 -35.72 -24.92
C ALA A 631 2.82 -34.81 -24.17
N LEU A 632 2.42 -34.25 -23.03
CA LEU A 632 3.30 -33.47 -22.17
C LEU A 632 4.46 -34.34 -21.66
N PHE A 633 4.16 -35.46 -21.02
CA PHE A 633 5.17 -36.35 -20.44
C PHE A 633 6.06 -37.04 -21.49
N ASP A 634 5.48 -37.42 -22.61
CA ASP A 634 6.26 -37.98 -23.76
C ASP A 634 7.29 -36.93 -24.26
N LYS A 635 6.89 -35.66 -24.42
CA LYS A 635 7.80 -34.61 -24.87
C LYS A 635 8.81 -34.18 -23.80
N LEU A 636 8.55 -34.43 -22.55
CA LEU A 636 9.47 -34.21 -21.44
C LEU A 636 10.37 -35.43 -21.19
N GLU A 637 10.08 -36.59 -21.85
CA GLU A 637 10.76 -37.85 -21.65
C GLU A 637 10.70 -38.36 -20.19
N VAL A 638 9.59 -38.11 -19.53
CA VAL A 638 9.30 -38.54 -18.15
C VAL A 638 8.20 -39.59 -18.18
N SER A 639 8.45 -40.73 -17.54
CA SER A 639 7.45 -41.80 -17.47
C SER A 639 6.59 -41.66 -16.21
N VAL A 640 5.28 -41.73 -16.34
CA VAL A 640 4.32 -41.64 -15.25
C VAL A 640 3.27 -42.73 -15.36
N ASP A 641 2.72 -43.13 -14.24
CA ASP A 641 1.60 -44.06 -14.16
C ASP A 641 0.28 -43.29 -13.92
N TYR A 642 -0.81 -43.86 -14.44
CA TYR A 642 -2.15 -43.33 -14.26
C TYR A 642 -2.98 -44.30 -13.41
N VAL A 643 -3.27 -43.90 -12.16
CA VAL A 643 -3.96 -44.76 -11.20
C VAL A 643 -5.37 -44.20 -10.92
N PRO A 644 -6.43 -44.99 -11.15
CA PRO A 644 -7.78 -44.56 -10.81
C PRO A 644 -7.86 -44.13 -9.34
N THR A 645 -8.45 -42.93 -9.08
CA THR A 645 -8.62 -42.43 -7.71
C THR A 645 -10.02 -41.88 -7.44
N LYS A 646 -10.43 -41.93 -6.17
CA LYS A 646 -11.70 -41.37 -5.64
C LYS A 646 -11.46 -40.38 -4.51
N ASP A 647 -10.20 -40.06 -4.23
CA ASP A 647 -9.80 -39.30 -3.04
C ASP A 647 -10.07 -37.82 -3.17
N LEU A 648 -10.35 -37.32 -4.37
CA LEU A 648 -10.68 -35.93 -4.65
C LEU A 648 -12.20 -35.77 -4.76
N ALA A 649 -12.83 -35.29 -3.69
CA ALA A 649 -14.31 -35.18 -3.58
C ALA A 649 -14.94 -34.28 -4.66
N SER A 650 -14.20 -33.24 -5.12
CA SER A 650 -14.66 -32.32 -6.16
C SER A 650 -14.45 -32.84 -7.58
N MET A 651 -13.90 -34.06 -7.73
CA MET A 651 -13.71 -34.77 -9.00
C MET A 651 -14.69 -35.94 -9.14
N HIS A 652 -14.93 -36.36 -10.40
CA HIS A 652 -15.82 -37.46 -10.70
C HIS A 652 -15.19 -38.83 -10.30
N PRO A 653 -15.81 -39.61 -9.40
CA PRO A 653 -15.17 -40.79 -8.80
C PRO A 653 -14.89 -41.95 -9.76
N GLY A 654 -15.49 -41.95 -10.94
CA GLY A 654 -15.28 -42.99 -11.99
C GLY A 654 -14.52 -42.46 -13.23
N ARG A 655 -14.14 -41.19 -13.22
CA ARG A 655 -13.43 -40.56 -14.36
C ARG A 655 -12.30 -39.64 -13.87
N THR A 656 -11.56 -40.09 -12.87
CA THR A 656 -10.41 -39.38 -12.31
C THR A 656 -9.26 -40.35 -12.12
N ALA A 657 -8.07 -39.92 -12.50
CA ALA A 657 -6.82 -40.64 -12.30
C ALA A 657 -5.80 -39.76 -11.57
N ALA A 658 -5.09 -40.37 -10.62
CA ALA A 658 -3.86 -39.83 -10.09
C ALA A 658 -2.75 -39.99 -11.12
N ILE A 659 -1.88 -38.99 -11.22
CA ILE A 659 -0.61 -39.04 -12.00
C ILE A 659 0.48 -39.35 -11.00
N VAL A 660 1.13 -40.50 -11.19
CA VAL A 660 2.10 -41.03 -10.24
C VAL A 660 3.49 -41.10 -10.91
N LEU A 661 4.46 -40.51 -10.26
CA LEU A 661 5.87 -40.55 -10.66
C LEU A 661 6.67 -41.18 -9.52
N ASP A 662 7.40 -42.26 -9.82
CA ASP A 662 8.21 -43.02 -8.86
C ASP A 662 7.45 -43.41 -7.57
N GLY A 663 6.17 -43.76 -7.72
CA GLY A 663 5.29 -44.15 -6.60
C GLY A 663 4.68 -43.00 -5.81
N GLN A 664 4.96 -41.73 -6.19
CA GLN A 664 4.39 -40.53 -5.56
C GLN A 664 3.37 -39.88 -6.48
N MET A 665 2.22 -39.46 -5.92
CA MET A 665 1.24 -38.69 -6.65
C MET A 665 1.75 -37.27 -6.86
N ILE A 666 1.97 -36.89 -8.11
CA ILE A 666 2.44 -35.54 -8.51
C ILE A 666 1.31 -34.69 -9.10
N GLY A 667 0.13 -35.23 -9.24
CA GLY A 667 -1.01 -34.53 -9.81
C GLY A 667 -2.17 -35.44 -10.09
N PHE A 668 -3.16 -34.90 -10.77
CA PHE A 668 -4.37 -35.62 -11.17
C PHE A 668 -4.91 -35.11 -12.50
N LEU A 669 -5.75 -35.93 -13.11
CA LEU A 669 -6.57 -35.51 -14.25
C LEU A 669 -7.93 -36.19 -14.18
N GLY A 670 -8.95 -35.54 -14.73
CA GLY A 670 -10.27 -36.13 -14.78
C GLY A 670 -11.39 -35.14 -15.04
N GLN A 671 -12.61 -35.66 -14.95
CA GLN A 671 -13.83 -34.87 -15.01
C GLN A 671 -14.10 -34.20 -13.67
N VAL A 672 -14.45 -32.91 -13.69
CA VAL A 672 -14.99 -32.22 -12.52
C VAL A 672 -16.31 -32.90 -12.10
N HIS A 673 -16.51 -33.08 -10.80
CA HIS A 673 -17.76 -33.70 -10.28
C HIS A 673 -18.99 -32.92 -10.79
N PRO A 674 -20.07 -33.60 -11.25
CA PRO A 674 -21.25 -32.91 -11.80
C PRO A 674 -21.86 -31.89 -10.82
N GLN A 675 -21.82 -32.15 -9.51
CA GLN A 675 -22.33 -31.20 -8.52
C GLN A 675 -21.40 -29.99 -8.40
N THR A 676 -20.08 -30.16 -8.41
CA THR A 676 -19.09 -29.09 -8.42
C THR A 676 -19.25 -28.25 -9.68
N ALA A 677 -19.34 -28.87 -10.86
CA ALA A 677 -19.59 -28.17 -12.11
C ALA A 677 -20.86 -27.32 -12.07
N LYS A 678 -21.95 -27.85 -11.47
CA LYS A 678 -23.18 -27.08 -11.24
C LYS A 678 -22.97 -25.89 -10.31
N ASN A 679 -22.20 -26.04 -9.25
CA ASN A 679 -21.89 -24.95 -8.31
C ASN A 679 -21.12 -23.81 -9.00
N TYR A 680 -20.20 -24.13 -9.90
CA TYR A 680 -19.49 -23.14 -10.74
C TYR A 680 -20.31 -22.62 -11.92
N GLY A 681 -21.48 -23.23 -12.23
CA GLY A 681 -22.28 -22.86 -13.38
C GLY A 681 -21.63 -23.22 -14.75
N ILE A 682 -20.87 -24.31 -14.78
CA ILE A 682 -20.13 -24.77 -15.97
C ILE A 682 -20.70 -26.09 -16.51
N PRO A 683 -20.54 -26.37 -17.82
CA PRO A 683 -20.86 -27.67 -18.39
C PRO A 683 -19.84 -28.75 -17.98
N GLU A 684 -19.98 -29.95 -18.55
CA GLU A 684 -18.98 -31.01 -18.37
C GLU A 684 -17.59 -30.49 -18.72
N THR A 685 -16.69 -30.55 -17.74
CA THR A 685 -15.33 -29.96 -17.83
C THR A 685 -14.32 -30.99 -17.33
N TYR A 686 -13.22 -31.11 -18.06
CA TYR A 686 -12.08 -31.95 -17.67
C TYR A 686 -10.91 -31.05 -17.30
N VAL A 687 -10.19 -31.45 -16.27
CA VAL A 687 -9.05 -30.70 -15.72
C VAL A 687 -7.87 -31.62 -15.46
N ALA A 688 -6.67 -31.04 -15.47
CA ALA A 688 -5.49 -31.65 -14.87
C ALA A 688 -4.71 -30.63 -14.09
N GLU A 689 -4.03 -31.09 -13.04
CA GLU A 689 -3.08 -30.31 -12.25
C GLU A 689 -1.84 -31.17 -11.99
N ILE A 690 -0.64 -30.60 -12.22
CA ILE A 690 0.63 -31.33 -12.20
C ILE A 690 1.67 -30.48 -11.48
N ASN A 691 2.34 -31.05 -10.49
CA ASN A 691 3.47 -30.46 -9.79
C ASN A 691 4.70 -30.45 -10.72
N LEU A 692 4.99 -29.30 -11.33
CA LEU A 692 6.16 -29.13 -12.21
C LEU A 692 7.49 -29.18 -11.44
N SER A 693 7.52 -28.86 -10.16
CA SER A 693 8.75 -28.98 -9.37
C SER A 693 9.17 -30.44 -9.23
N ALA A 694 8.21 -31.35 -9.07
CA ALA A 694 8.48 -32.79 -9.06
C ALA A 694 8.93 -33.31 -10.44
N VAL A 695 8.30 -32.81 -11.51
CA VAL A 695 8.69 -33.13 -12.89
C VAL A 695 10.10 -32.64 -13.18
N GLU A 696 10.46 -31.42 -12.78
CA GLU A 696 11.80 -30.84 -12.95
C GLU A 696 12.88 -31.72 -12.29
N ALA A 697 12.61 -32.19 -11.08
CA ALA A 697 13.52 -33.05 -10.34
C ALA A 697 13.73 -34.44 -11.02
N ALA A 698 12.78 -34.88 -11.85
CA ALA A 698 12.82 -36.16 -12.55
C ALA A 698 13.37 -36.08 -13.99
N LEU A 699 13.64 -34.85 -14.48
CA LEU A 699 14.16 -34.67 -15.82
C LEU A 699 15.51 -35.42 -15.99
N GLN A 700 15.63 -36.14 -17.08
CA GLN A 700 16.86 -36.84 -17.46
C GLN A 700 17.67 -36.01 -18.47
N PRO A 701 18.98 -36.14 -18.51
CA PRO A 701 19.79 -35.60 -19.57
C PRO A 701 19.26 -36.08 -20.94
N ALA A 702 19.39 -35.23 -21.96
CA ALA A 702 18.96 -35.56 -23.30
C ALA A 702 19.52 -36.93 -23.73
N GLN A 703 18.62 -37.77 -24.21
CA GLN A 703 19.03 -39.10 -24.66
C GLN A 703 19.99 -38.98 -25.83
N PRO A 704 21.05 -39.81 -25.89
CA PRO A 704 21.96 -39.85 -27.04
C PRO A 704 21.21 -40.28 -28.29
N PHE A 705 21.62 -39.73 -29.41
CA PHE A 705 21.08 -40.17 -30.71
C PHE A 705 21.24 -41.69 -30.91
N VAL A 706 20.12 -42.34 -31.22
CA VAL A 706 20.10 -43.77 -31.59
C VAL A 706 19.90 -43.87 -33.08
N GLU A 707 20.84 -44.58 -33.76
CA GLU A 707 20.78 -44.76 -35.20
C GLU A 707 19.53 -45.56 -35.60
N ILE A 708 18.86 -45.10 -36.65
CA ILE A 708 17.67 -45.77 -37.17
C ILE A 708 18.13 -47.09 -37.82
N THR A 709 17.60 -48.17 -37.33
CA THR A 709 17.95 -49.48 -37.90
C THR A 709 17.40 -49.65 -39.31
N LYS A 710 18.19 -50.30 -40.18
CA LYS A 710 17.80 -50.67 -41.58
C LYS A 710 16.93 -51.93 -41.62
N PHE A 711 16.78 -52.63 -40.52
CA PHE A 711 16.02 -53.89 -40.50
C PHE A 711 14.54 -53.60 -40.20
N PRO A 712 13.57 -54.16 -40.97
CA PRO A 712 12.16 -53.87 -40.80
C PRO A 712 11.59 -54.43 -39.49
N ALA A 713 10.62 -53.72 -38.96
CA ALA A 713 9.82 -54.20 -37.84
C ALA A 713 8.72 -55.16 -38.34
N VAL A 714 8.30 -56.04 -37.47
CA VAL A 714 7.20 -57.01 -37.71
C VAL A 714 6.11 -56.79 -36.66
N SER A 715 4.87 -56.59 -37.11
CA SER A 715 3.73 -56.41 -36.19
C SER A 715 2.87 -57.67 -36.14
N ARG A 716 2.34 -58.00 -34.98
CA ARG A 716 1.33 -59.05 -34.74
C ARG A 716 0.21 -58.50 -33.85
N ASP A 717 -0.99 -58.80 -34.24
CA ASP A 717 -2.18 -58.40 -33.47
C ASP A 717 -2.62 -59.54 -32.54
N ILE A 718 -3.09 -59.17 -31.38
CA ILE A 718 -3.61 -60.13 -30.42
C ILE A 718 -4.92 -59.54 -29.82
N ALA A 719 -6.01 -60.30 -29.84
CA ALA A 719 -7.25 -59.94 -29.24
C ALA A 719 -7.44 -60.73 -27.95
N LEU A 720 -7.71 -60.04 -26.89
CA LEU A 720 -7.85 -60.58 -25.53
C LEU A 720 -9.29 -60.45 -25.03
N LEU A 721 -9.86 -61.51 -24.49
CA LEU A 721 -11.06 -61.47 -23.69
C LEU A 721 -10.63 -61.37 -22.21
N LEU A 722 -11.08 -60.36 -21.51
CA LEU A 722 -10.65 -60.03 -20.15
C LEU A 722 -11.89 -59.72 -19.27
N LYS A 723 -11.73 -59.87 -17.97
CA LYS A 723 -12.67 -59.30 -17.01
C LYS A 723 -12.69 -57.77 -17.16
N ALA A 724 -13.83 -57.17 -17.03
CA ALA A 724 -14.01 -55.74 -17.22
C ALA A 724 -13.16 -54.87 -16.26
N GLU A 725 -12.82 -55.41 -15.09
CA GLU A 725 -12.00 -54.77 -14.06
C GLU A 725 -10.50 -54.69 -14.41
N ILE A 726 -9.97 -55.57 -15.24
CA ILE A 726 -8.55 -55.60 -15.65
C ILE A 726 -8.25 -54.31 -16.43
N THR A 727 -7.32 -53.55 -15.99
CA THR A 727 -6.95 -52.26 -16.60
C THR A 727 -6.04 -52.48 -17.83
N HIS A 728 -5.95 -51.46 -18.67
CA HIS A 728 -4.97 -51.42 -19.75
C HIS A 728 -3.53 -51.57 -19.24
N GLN A 729 -3.20 -50.92 -18.11
CA GLN A 729 -1.87 -50.95 -17.49
C GLN A 729 -1.51 -52.38 -17.05
N GLU A 730 -2.42 -53.11 -16.41
CA GLU A 730 -2.18 -54.49 -16.00
C GLU A 730 -1.91 -55.39 -17.19
N VAL A 731 -2.58 -55.14 -18.32
CA VAL A 731 -2.29 -55.87 -19.58
C VAL A 731 -0.91 -55.52 -20.11
N LEU A 732 -0.51 -54.25 -20.13
CA LEU A 732 0.82 -53.82 -20.52
C LEU A 732 1.91 -54.44 -19.63
N ASP A 733 1.69 -54.40 -18.31
CA ASP A 733 2.62 -54.97 -17.33
C ASP A 733 2.79 -56.46 -17.55
N ALA A 734 1.72 -57.19 -17.86
CA ALA A 734 1.76 -58.58 -18.20
C ALA A 734 2.56 -58.82 -19.50
N ILE A 735 2.31 -58.04 -20.55
CA ILE A 735 3.06 -58.12 -21.84
C ILE A 735 4.57 -57.88 -21.64
N TYR A 736 4.92 -56.80 -20.99
CA TYR A 736 6.35 -56.46 -20.78
C TYR A 736 7.06 -57.42 -19.81
N SER A 737 6.34 -57.98 -18.82
CA SER A 737 6.88 -58.98 -17.92
C SER A 737 7.30 -60.30 -18.62
N ALA A 738 6.83 -60.57 -19.85
CA ALA A 738 7.29 -61.67 -20.66
C ALA A 738 8.79 -61.56 -21.07
N GLY A 739 9.43 -60.40 -20.83
CA GLY A 739 10.85 -60.17 -21.02
C GLY A 739 11.32 -60.29 -22.48
N VAL A 740 10.46 -59.99 -23.42
CA VAL A 740 10.78 -60.06 -24.87
C VAL A 740 11.54 -58.79 -25.29
N LYS A 741 12.86 -58.85 -25.30
CA LYS A 741 13.77 -57.71 -25.59
C LYS A 741 13.59 -57.11 -27.00
N ARG A 742 12.90 -57.80 -27.93
CA ARG A 742 12.65 -57.30 -29.29
C ARG A 742 11.29 -56.67 -29.47
N LEU A 743 10.46 -56.62 -28.45
CA LEU A 743 9.21 -55.87 -28.42
C LEU A 743 9.53 -54.37 -28.28
N VAL A 744 9.22 -53.60 -29.31
CA VAL A 744 9.56 -52.18 -29.39
C VAL A 744 8.33 -51.29 -29.20
N ALA A 745 7.13 -51.82 -29.47
CA ALA A 745 5.90 -51.08 -29.23
C ALA A 745 4.71 -52.01 -28.97
N VAL A 746 3.79 -51.52 -28.12
CA VAL A 746 2.48 -52.14 -27.85
C VAL A 746 1.43 -51.04 -28.04
N LYS A 747 0.48 -51.30 -28.95
CA LYS A 747 -0.59 -50.34 -29.23
C LYS A 747 -1.97 -50.99 -29.04
N LEU A 748 -2.76 -50.44 -28.13
CA LEU A 748 -4.17 -50.78 -28.03
C LEU A 748 -4.90 -50.10 -29.21
N PHE A 749 -5.64 -50.85 -30.01
CA PHE A 749 -6.35 -50.25 -31.15
C PHE A 749 -7.86 -50.51 -31.15
N ASP A 750 -8.34 -51.49 -30.33
CA ASP A 750 -9.78 -51.70 -30.18
C ASP A 750 -10.16 -52.12 -28.76
N VAL A 751 -11.26 -51.60 -28.25
CA VAL A 751 -11.89 -52.00 -27.00
C VAL A 751 -13.38 -52.18 -27.23
N TYR A 752 -13.84 -53.39 -26.99
CA TYR A 752 -15.27 -53.70 -27.11
C TYR A 752 -15.78 -54.27 -25.81
N ALA A 753 -16.84 -53.64 -25.30
CA ALA A 753 -17.63 -54.13 -24.15
C ALA A 753 -19.10 -54.22 -24.58
N GLY A 754 -19.63 -55.41 -24.65
CA GLY A 754 -21.00 -55.59 -25.07
C GLY A 754 -21.60 -56.94 -24.62
N GLU A 755 -22.92 -57.03 -24.64
CA GLU A 755 -23.68 -58.19 -24.12
C GLU A 755 -23.25 -59.53 -24.76
N LYS A 756 -22.70 -59.50 -25.97
CA LYS A 756 -22.22 -60.69 -26.69
C LYS A 756 -21.01 -61.37 -26.06
N LEU A 757 -20.28 -60.66 -25.19
CA LEU A 757 -19.07 -61.16 -24.53
C LEU A 757 -19.34 -61.83 -23.17
N GLY A 758 -20.56 -61.68 -22.66
CA GLY A 758 -20.93 -62.07 -21.29
C GLY A 758 -20.83 -60.88 -20.29
N ALA A 759 -21.64 -60.99 -19.20
CA ALA A 759 -21.65 -59.95 -18.18
C ALA A 759 -20.25 -59.84 -17.49
N GLY A 760 -19.72 -58.65 -17.37
CA GLY A 760 -18.47 -58.36 -16.68
C GLY A 760 -17.22 -58.67 -17.51
N MET A 761 -17.34 -58.87 -18.82
CA MET A 761 -16.22 -59.11 -19.74
C MET A 761 -16.06 -57.99 -20.75
N LYS A 762 -14.79 -57.77 -21.20
CA LYS A 762 -14.43 -56.88 -22.30
C LYS A 762 -13.40 -57.51 -23.20
N SER A 763 -13.38 -57.10 -24.46
CA SER A 763 -12.34 -57.49 -25.44
C SER A 763 -11.41 -56.30 -25.64
N MET A 764 -10.12 -56.54 -25.60
CA MET A 764 -9.09 -55.55 -25.91
C MET A 764 -8.16 -56.09 -26.97
N ALA A 765 -7.93 -55.35 -28.05
CA ALA A 765 -7.05 -55.77 -29.15
C ALA A 765 -5.77 -54.89 -29.20
N TYR A 766 -4.63 -55.56 -29.23
CA TYR A 766 -3.32 -54.96 -29.24
C TYR A 766 -2.55 -55.30 -30.46
N SER A 767 -1.82 -54.36 -31.01
CA SER A 767 -0.77 -54.59 -32.01
C SER A 767 0.58 -54.54 -31.35
N LEU A 768 1.34 -55.63 -31.46
CA LEU A 768 2.64 -55.82 -30.88
C LEU A 768 3.71 -55.70 -32.00
N THR A 769 4.60 -54.71 -31.87
CA THR A 769 5.65 -54.50 -32.88
C THR A 769 6.99 -54.99 -32.37
N PHE A 770 7.63 -55.87 -33.15
CA PHE A 770 8.92 -56.46 -32.83
C PHE A 770 9.97 -55.96 -33.82
N GLN A 771 11.16 -55.67 -33.36
CA GLN A 771 12.29 -55.27 -34.22
C GLN A 771 13.61 -55.69 -33.64
N ASN A 772 14.49 -56.20 -34.49
CA ASN A 772 15.88 -56.46 -34.15
C ASN A 772 16.78 -55.40 -34.83
N PRO A 773 17.52 -54.58 -34.09
CA PRO A 773 18.35 -53.52 -34.69
C PRO A 773 19.51 -54.10 -35.56
N ASN A 774 19.86 -55.35 -35.40
CA ASN A 774 21.05 -55.95 -36.00
C ASN A 774 20.76 -56.96 -37.07
N ASP A 775 19.51 -57.48 -37.22
CA ASP A 775 19.15 -58.51 -38.18
C ASP A 775 17.63 -58.55 -38.45
N ASN A 776 17.21 -59.24 -39.51
CA ASN A 776 15.79 -59.47 -39.76
C ASN A 776 15.25 -60.54 -38.79
N LEU A 777 14.02 -60.30 -38.31
CA LEU A 777 13.31 -61.29 -37.51
C LEU A 777 12.70 -62.37 -38.41
N THR A 778 12.85 -63.63 -38.02
CA THR A 778 12.17 -64.75 -38.63
C THR A 778 10.77 -64.98 -38.09
N ASP A 779 9.85 -65.53 -38.83
CA ASP A 779 8.52 -65.92 -38.37
C ASP A 779 8.53 -66.84 -37.13
N GLU A 780 9.55 -67.75 -37.07
CA GLU A 780 9.72 -68.62 -35.91
C GLU A 780 10.12 -67.88 -34.63
N GLU A 781 10.96 -66.86 -34.73
CA GLU A 781 11.32 -66.01 -33.57
C GLU A 781 10.16 -65.23 -33.10
N VAL A 782 9.39 -64.59 -34.00
CA VAL A 782 8.19 -63.83 -33.68
C VAL A 782 7.12 -64.73 -33.04
N ALA A 783 6.93 -65.98 -33.55
CA ALA A 783 6.01 -66.92 -32.96
C ALA A 783 6.41 -67.29 -31.50
N LYS A 784 7.70 -67.48 -31.22
CA LYS A 784 8.18 -67.68 -29.82
C LYS A 784 7.98 -66.48 -28.93
N TYR A 785 8.13 -65.27 -29.47
CA TYR A 785 7.82 -64.04 -28.69
C TYR A 785 6.32 -63.93 -28.37
N MET A 786 5.47 -64.23 -29.33
CA MET A 786 4.02 -64.25 -29.11
C MET A 786 3.59 -65.31 -28.12
N GLU A 787 4.16 -66.51 -28.17
CA GLU A 787 3.92 -67.57 -27.20
C GLU A 787 4.25 -67.15 -25.75
N LYS A 788 5.43 -66.52 -25.55
CA LYS A 788 5.80 -66.00 -24.22
C LYS A 788 4.86 -64.95 -23.75
N ILE A 789 4.45 -63.99 -24.58
CA ILE A 789 3.54 -62.92 -24.24
C ILE A 789 2.14 -63.50 -23.93
N THR A 790 1.66 -64.42 -24.77
CA THR A 790 0.35 -65.10 -24.54
C THR A 790 0.35 -65.83 -23.21
N LYS A 791 1.44 -66.56 -22.88
CA LYS A 791 1.55 -67.23 -21.59
C LYS A 791 1.49 -66.26 -20.40
N ALA A 792 2.26 -65.16 -20.49
CA ALA A 792 2.28 -64.16 -19.44
C ALA A 792 0.89 -63.50 -19.25
N LEU A 793 0.17 -63.22 -20.34
CA LEU A 793 -1.19 -62.69 -20.33
C LEU A 793 -2.16 -63.65 -19.68
N THR A 794 -2.10 -64.95 -20.01
CA THR A 794 -2.97 -65.95 -19.39
C THR A 794 -2.67 -66.15 -17.90
N GLU A 795 -1.40 -66.17 -17.52
CA GLU A 795 -0.97 -66.40 -16.13
C GLU A 795 -1.23 -65.19 -15.20
N LYS A 796 -1.06 -63.96 -15.70
CA LYS A 796 -1.11 -62.77 -14.87
C LYS A 796 -2.46 -62.03 -14.85
N VAL A 797 -3.14 -61.99 -15.96
CA VAL A 797 -4.40 -61.24 -16.10
C VAL A 797 -5.56 -62.15 -16.53
N GLU A 798 -5.38 -63.49 -16.49
CA GLU A 798 -6.39 -64.47 -16.86
C GLU A 798 -6.99 -64.23 -18.24
N ALA A 799 -6.22 -63.68 -19.16
CA ALA A 799 -6.69 -63.38 -20.50
C ALA A 799 -6.91 -64.64 -21.35
N GLU A 800 -8.07 -64.67 -22.02
CA GLU A 800 -8.32 -65.65 -23.10
C GLU A 800 -7.98 -64.98 -24.45
N VAL A 801 -7.04 -65.60 -25.18
CA VAL A 801 -6.65 -65.12 -26.50
C VAL A 801 -7.66 -65.60 -27.52
N ARG A 802 -8.18 -64.70 -28.37
CA ARG A 802 -9.15 -64.98 -29.44
C ARG A 802 -8.53 -65.02 -30.80
#